data_5aaacbed58deec4d30bf06030b69a6c7
#
_entry.id   5aaacbed58deec4d30bf06030b69a6c7
#
_cell.length_a   1.000
_cell.length_b   1.000
_cell.length_c   1.000
_cell.angle_alpha   90.00
_cell.angle_beta   90.00
_cell.angle_gamma   90.00
#
_symmetry.space_group_name_H-M   'P 1'
#
loop_
_entity.id
_entity.type
_entity.pdbx_description
1 polymer ?
#
loop_
_entity_poly.entity_id
_entity_poly.type
_entity_poly.pdbx_seq_one_letter_code
_entity_poly.pdbx_strand_id
1 'polypeptide(L)'
;MKFSVHISIALFFSSALFGQTAGLRGIVTDESGAIVPGATVTLIGNTRAANIAVSASDGSYSITVLPGDYTLQASAPDLRSASIKVEIRPGVQVLNVQLKVALAGQEVTVEDRAVTVTPEPANNASATVLAGDDLQALSDNPDDLIAELIAIAGPGAGPGGASLFIDGFSGGQLASKESIREIRINQNPFSAEYDRVGTGRVEILTKPGTNQFHGSPSFNFSNDFWNSRNPYAQQKAPFLLREYRGNLSGPMGKRASFFLDARRDATDNGAIINGTTLDPVTLNIVDPFTDVFRIPQRRVAINPRTDYQLSANNTLAVRYGFTHVDIPSAGVGGFNLISRGARTTTTAHTVQVTETAVFAENMVNEARFQFFRSSNQITPNTVGPAIQVLGAFNGGAAPAGQSFDTQNNHEFQDYVTVVHGAHSWRFGVRLRREADDNISRQNFKGTFTFSGGAAPVLDANNQPVRDSAGQPISLPITSIERYRRTLLFQKLGFTPSEIASLGGGASQFSIIAGDPGLSVSQFDLGTFISDDWKISRALTISLGFRYEAQTNIGDRHDLAPRAGIAWALAPKTVTRAGFGIFYDRFGLANTMTALRRNGIRQQQYILTNPDFFPSPPPVSSLSGFQSMQVREQVSPALVAPVFYQSMISIERQLPRNTTIAVTFANSHGLHMLRSRDINAPLTGTYDPAVPGSGVYPLGPVGAVFLMESSGLYNQRQLIVNVNSRANKTVSLTGSYALNHAMSNTDGLGTFPANPYSTAGEYAPASTDVRHRMSLGGSINIKWNVLFSPLVNVASGPPFDITAGRDIYGTTLFNGRPGITADPNKPGVIQTVYGLLDPNPTPDERILHRNYGRGPGTISVNMHVTKAVKLGPRPTEAAQGGSRSSGGSEVKRPYTLSITMEMVNILNHTNPGPIIGNITSPLFGRANQPAGGGGFAGFSEAANNRRLELQARFTF
;
A
#
# COMPACT_ATOMS: atom_id res chain seq x y z
N MET A 1 71.34 -10.87 -9.57
CA MET A 1 71.03 -12.31 -9.36
C MET A 1 69.60 -12.53 -9.88
N LYS A 2 69.51 -13.20 -11.01
CA LYS A 2 68.26 -13.59 -11.67
C LYS A 2 67.78 -14.93 -11.09
N PHE A 3 66.59 -15.06 -10.60
CA PHE A 3 65.96 -16.35 -10.40
C PHE A 3 64.71 -16.43 -11.28
N SER A 4 64.83 -17.24 -12.31
CA SER A 4 63.72 -17.69 -13.18
C SER A 4 63.13 -18.95 -12.55
N VAL A 5 61.81 -18.88 -12.25
CA VAL A 5 61.03 -20.07 -11.88
C VAL A 5 60.16 -20.44 -13.06
N HIS A 6 60.51 -21.60 -13.69
CA HIS A 6 59.67 -22.23 -14.70
C HIS A 6 58.60 -23.09 -14.02
N ILE A 7 57.33 -22.76 -14.21
CA ILE A 7 56.19 -23.61 -13.85
C ILE A 7 55.72 -24.32 -15.13
N SER A 8 56.03 -25.62 -15.21
CA SER A 8 55.47 -26.49 -16.24
C SER A 8 54.02 -26.87 -15.89
N ILE A 9 53.04 -26.38 -16.63
CA ILE A 9 51.64 -26.83 -16.57
C ILE A 9 51.50 -28.06 -17.44
N ALA A 10 51.34 -29.23 -16.83
CA ALA A 10 50.95 -30.46 -17.52
C ALA A 10 49.45 -30.41 -17.85
N LEU A 11 49.11 -30.26 -19.11
CA LEU A 11 47.75 -30.43 -19.62
C LEU A 11 47.38 -31.91 -19.60
N PHE A 12 46.57 -32.32 -18.63
CA PHE A 12 45.79 -33.55 -18.72
C PHE A 12 44.56 -33.29 -19.60
N PHE A 13 44.63 -33.71 -20.84
CA PHE A 13 43.45 -33.91 -21.68
C PHE A 13 42.69 -35.12 -21.16
N SER A 14 41.73 -34.96 -20.26
CA SER A 14 40.68 -35.93 -20.07
C SER A 14 39.62 -35.64 -21.09
N SER A 15 39.43 -36.49 -22.06
CA SER A 15 38.33 -36.54 -22.99
C SER A 15 37.04 -36.84 -22.22
N ALA A 16 36.41 -35.79 -21.67
CA ALA A 16 35.04 -35.85 -21.21
C ALA A 16 34.14 -36.00 -22.42
N LEU A 17 33.43 -37.11 -22.53
CA LEU A 17 32.29 -37.27 -23.43
C LEU A 17 31.25 -36.18 -23.08
N PHE A 18 31.24 -35.09 -23.80
CA PHE A 18 30.18 -34.12 -23.77
C PHE A 18 28.92 -34.75 -24.38
N GLY A 19 28.03 -35.24 -23.57
CA GLY A 19 26.66 -35.55 -24.01
C GLY A 19 26.09 -34.30 -24.66
N GLN A 20 25.80 -34.35 -25.97
CA GLN A 20 25.18 -33.23 -26.69
C GLN A 20 23.86 -32.92 -26.02
N THR A 21 23.71 -31.72 -25.50
CA THR A 21 22.47 -31.23 -24.89
C THR A 21 21.65 -30.53 -25.96
N ALA A 22 20.33 -30.62 -25.83
CA ALA A 22 19.35 -29.97 -26.70
C ALA A 22 18.55 -28.96 -25.90
N GLY A 23 18.19 -27.82 -26.47
CA GLY A 23 17.36 -26.80 -25.88
C GLY A 23 16.02 -26.68 -26.58
N LEU A 24 14.92 -26.76 -25.86
CA LEU A 24 13.59 -26.42 -26.35
C LEU A 24 13.19 -25.05 -25.78
N ARG A 25 12.78 -24.15 -26.67
CA ARG A 25 12.36 -22.79 -26.31
C ARG A 25 11.06 -22.45 -27.00
N GLY A 26 10.38 -21.40 -26.52
CA GLY A 26 9.17 -20.92 -27.16
C GLY A 26 8.47 -19.89 -26.29
N ILE A 27 7.30 -19.48 -26.74
CA ILE A 27 6.43 -18.55 -26.06
C ILE A 27 5.16 -19.29 -25.70
N VAL A 28 4.66 -19.05 -24.51
CA VAL A 28 3.36 -19.53 -24.07
C VAL A 28 2.35 -18.43 -24.27
N THR A 29 1.32 -18.72 -25.05
CA THR A 29 0.18 -17.81 -25.29
C THR A 29 -1.11 -18.46 -24.87
N ASP A 30 -2.15 -17.68 -24.64
CA ASP A 30 -3.52 -18.17 -24.49
C ASP A 30 -4.24 -18.29 -25.85
N GLU A 31 -5.52 -18.60 -25.84
CA GLU A 31 -6.33 -18.73 -27.05
C GLU A 31 -6.49 -17.44 -27.84
N SER A 32 -6.37 -16.30 -27.17
CA SER A 32 -6.36 -14.97 -27.81
C SER A 32 -5.00 -14.66 -28.44
N GLY A 33 -3.96 -15.48 -28.15
CA GLY A 33 -2.58 -15.24 -28.52
C GLY A 33 -1.84 -14.31 -27.57
N ALA A 34 -2.48 -13.84 -26.47
CA ALA A 34 -1.80 -13.07 -25.47
C ALA A 34 -0.77 -13.94 -24.73
N ILE A 35 0.38 -13.37 -24.41
CA ILE A 35 1.42 -14.08 -23.65
C ILE A 35 0.87 -14.50 -22.28
N VAL A 36 1.29 -15.68 -21.84
CA VAL A 36 0.93 -16.20 -20.53
C VAL A 36 2.19 -16.32 -19.67
N PRO A 37 2.53 -15.27 -18.91
CA PRO A 37 3.63 -15.34 -17.97
C PRO A 37 3.33 -16.32 -16.83
N GLY A 38 4.37 -17.02 -16.30
CA GLY A 38 4.21 -17.97 -15.21
C GLY A 38 3.53 -19.28 -15.59
N ALA A 39 3.32 -19.55 -16.87
CA ALA A 39 2.86 -20.84 -17.31
C ALA A 39 3.93 -21.90 -17.05
N THR A 40 3.51 -23.03 -16.48
CA THR A 40 4.38 -24.18 -16.27
C THR A 40 4.43 -25.00 -17.55
N VAL A 41 5.59 -25.12 -18.15
CA VAL A 41 5.85 -25.96 -19.33
C VAL A 41 6.57 -27.21 -18.86
N THR A 42 5.95 -28.38 -19.04
CA THR A 42 6.45 -29.68 -18.61
C THR A 42 6.81 -30.53 -19.79
N LEU A 43 8.00 -31.06 -19.80
CA LEU A 43 8.50 -31.96 -20.82
C LEU A 43 8.76 -33.35 -20.24
N ILE A 44 7.99 -34.35 -20.66
CA ILE A 44 7.99 -35.72 -20.13
C ILE A 44 8.66 -36.63 -21.13
N GLY A 45 9.80 -37.20 -20.77
CA GLY A 45 10.50 -38.23 -21.59
C GLY A 45 10.16 -39.65 -21.15
N ASN A 46 10.70 -40.64 -21.89
CA ASN A 46 10.46 -42.06 -21.63
C ASN A 46 10.92 -42.58 -20.25
N THR A 47 11.77 -41.82 -19.53
CA THR A 47 12.29 -42.19 -18.21
C THR A 47 11.45 -41.65 -17.04
N ARG A 48 10.23 -41.15 -17.25
CA ARG A 48 9.35 -40.52 -16.26
C ARG A 48 9.92 -39.33 -15.47
N ALA A 49 11.12 -38.87 -15.76
CA ALA A 49 11.64 -37.61 -15.20
C ALA A 49 11.03 -36.46 -15.99
N ALA A 50 10.22 -35.63 -15.33
CA ALA A 50 9.68 -34.42 -15.94
C ALA A 50 10.71 -33.28 -15.83
N ASN A 51 11.02 -32.64 -16.97
CA ASN A 51 11.76 -31.38 -17.00
C ASN A 51 10.73 -30.23 -17.04
N ILE A 52 10.86 -29.28 -16.16
CA ILE A 52 9.86 -28.22 -15.98
C ILE A 52 10.54 -26.87 -16.17
N ALA A 53 9.91 -25.99 -16.95
CA ALA A 53 10.23 -24.56 -17.01
C ALA A 53 8.97 -23.74 -16.74
N VAL A 54 9.15 -22.52 -16.26
CA VAL A 54 8.06 -21.56 -16.10
C VAL A 54 8.30 -20.41 -17.07
N SER A 55 7.27 -20.00 -17.77
CA SER A 55 7.37 -18.90 -18.72
C SER A 55 7.68 -17.58 -17.99
N ALA A 56 8.59 -16.80 -18.55
CA ALA A 56 8.99 -15.48 -18.05
C ALA A 56 7.87 -14.43 -18.18
N SER A 57 8.12 -13.21 -17.78
CA SER A 57 7.15 -12.09 -17.87
C SER A 57 6.70 -11.79 -19.30
N ASP A 58 7.52 -12.12 -20.28
CA ASP A 58 7.25 -12.01 -21.72
C ASP A 58 6.66 -13.30 -22.33
N GLY A 59 6.24 -14.25 -21.50
CA GLY A 59 5.70 -15.54 -21.93
C GLY A 59 6.73 -16.52 -22.45
N SER A 60 8.01 -16.17 -22.57
CA SER A 60 9.05 -17.06 -23.08
C SER A 60 9.40 -18.17 -22.09
N TYR A 61 9.69 -19.37 -22.58
CA TYR A 61 10.20 -20.48 -21.79
C TYR A 61 11.42 -21.14 -22.44
N SER A 62 12.25 -21.80 -21.64
CA SER A 62 13.40 -22.53 -22.11
C SER A 62 13.66 -23.78 -21.27
N ILE A 63 13.74 -24.95 -21.88
CA ILE A 63 14.05 -26.23 -21.26
C ILE A 63 15.27 -26.83 -21.92
N THR A 64 16.24 -27.28 -21.14
CA THR A 64 17.42 -27.96 -21.64
C THR A 64 17.33 -29.44 -21.25
N VAL A 65 17.38 -30.34 -22.24
CA VAL A 65 17.26 -31.80 -22.08
C VAL A 65 18.25 -32.54 -22.97
N LEU A 66 18.32 -33.85 -22.83
CA LEU A 66 19.03 -34.68 -23.80
C LEU A 66 18.16 -34.84 -25.07
N PRO A 67 18.79 -35.04 -26.26
CA PRO A 67 18.00 -35.37 -27.46
C PRO A 67 17.16 -36.62 -27.26
N GLY A 68 15.93 -36.64 -27.81
CA GLY A 68 15.01 -37.78 -27.69
C GLY A 68 13.54 -37.36 -27.86
N ASP A 69 12.66 -38.33 -27.70
CA ASP A 69 11.23 -38.15 -27.81
C ASP A 69 10.61 -37.74 -26.48
N TYR A 70 9.85 -36.65 -26.53
CA TYR A 70 9.20 -36.06 -25.35
C TYR A 70 7.73 -35.75 -25.62
N THR A 71 6.97 -35.65 -24.54
CA THR A 71 5.63 -35.07 -24.56
C THR A 71 5.66 -33.76 -23.83
N LEU A 72 5.33 -32.66 -24.49
CA LEU A 72 5.23 -31.35 -23.91
C LEU A 72 3.78 -31.08 -23.50
N GLN A 73 3.61 -30.56 -22.29
CA GLN A 73 2.37 -30.02 -21.77
C GLN A 73 2.66 -28.65 -21.12
N ALA A 74 1.76 -27.71 -21.26
CA ALA A 74 1.88 -26.43 -20.55
C ALA A 74 0.57 -26.08 -19.87
N SER A 75 0.67 -25.41 -18.70
CA SER A 75 -0.48 -25.01 -17.90
C SER A 75 -0.23 -23.71 -17.17
N ALA A 76 -1.30 -22.91 -17.01
CA ALA A 76 -1.37 -21.74 -16.15
C ALA A 76 -2.72 -21.77 -15.41
N PRO A 77 -2.97 -20.90 -14.42
CA PRO A 77 -4.29 -20.84 -13.78
C PRO A 77 -5.39 -20.72 -14.83
N ASP A 78 -6.35 -21.61 -14.76
CA ASP A 78 -7.49 -21.70 -15.67
C ASP A 78 -7.14 -21.96 -17.16
N LEU A 79 -5.87 -22.24 -17.51
CA LEU A 79 -5.40 -22.43 -18.88
C LEU A 79 -4.56 -23.70 -19.01
N ARG A 80 -4.72 -24.47 -20.13
CA ARG A 80 -3.91 -25.67 -20.45
C ARG A 80 -3.65 -25.84 -21.94
N SER A 81 -2.50 -26.45 -22.26
CA SER A 81 -2.24 -26.95 -23.63
C SER A 81 -2.76 -28.36 -23.81
N ALA A 82 -3.01 -28.75 -25.06
CA ALA A 82 -3.01 -30.15 -25.44
C ALA A 82 -1.62 -30.77 -25.24
N SER A 83 -1.55 -32.09 -25.08
CA SER A 83 -0.27 -32.79 -25.05
C SER A 83 0.35 -32.80 -26.45
N ILE A 84 1.56 -32.25 -26.60
CA ILE A 84 2.28 -32.10 -27.84
C ILE A 84 3.45 -33.09 -27.84
N LYS A 85 3.46 -34.04 -28.76
CA LYS A 85 4.64 -34.91 -28.97
C LYS A 85 5.71 -34.14 -29.73
N VAL A 86 6.94 -34.12 -29.23
CA VAL A 86 8.07 -33.40 -29.82
C VAL A 86 9.32 -34.28 -29.79
N GLU A 87 9.95 -34.44 -30.93
CA GLU A 87 11.28 -35.01 -31.07
C GLU A 87 12.32 -33.91 -30.86
N ILE A 88 13.10 -33.99 -29.80
CA ILE A 88 14.12 -32.99 -29.50
C ILE A 88 15.47 -33.46 -30.04
N ARG A 89 16.00 -32.72 -31.03
CA ARG A 89 17.27 -32.96 -31.69
C ARG A 89 18.39 -32.15 -31.05
N PRO A 90 19.68 -32.54 -31.23
CA PRO A 90 20.79 -31.72 -30.77
C PRO A 90 20.71 -30.27 -31.30
N GLY A 91 20.96 -29.30 -30.44
CA GLY A 91 20.80 -27.87 -30.75
C GLY A 91 19.60 -27.24 -30.08
N VAL A 92 19.22 -26.04 -30.51
CA VAL A 92 18.09 -25.30 -29.97
C VAL A 92 16.91 -25.41 -30.95
N GLN A 93 15.76 -25.88 -30.44
CA GLN A 93 14.49 -25.93 -31.17
C GLN A 93 13.50 -24.94 -30.57
N VAL A 94 12.63 -24.38 -31.41
CA VAL A 94 11.58 -23.47 -31.01
C VAL A 94 10.23 -24.15 -31.16
N LEU A 95 9.40 -24.08 -30.07
CA LEU A 95 8.04 -24.57 -30.05
C LEU A 95 7.18 -23.64 -29.24
N ASN A 96 6.33 -22.88 -29.91
CA ASN A 96 5.35 -22.03 -29.23
C ASN A 96 4.16 -22.86 -28.74
N VAL A 97 3.66 -22.58 -27.56
CA VAL A 97 2.61 -23.35 -26.91
C VAL A 97 1.41 -22.46 -26.65
N GLN A 98 0.28 -22.83 -27.22
CA GLN A 98 -0.99 -22.15 -26.95
C GLN A 98 -1.73 -22.87 -25.82
N LEU A 99 -2.12 -22.15 -24.79
CA LEU A 99 -2.97 -22.61 -23.72
C LEU A 99 -4.43 -22.31 -24.07
N LYS A 100 -5.29 -23.26 -23.73
CA LYS A 100 -6.75 -23.12 -23.84
C LYS A 100 -7.34 -23.01 -22.44
N VAL A 101 -8.46 -22.30 -22.31
CA VAL A 101 -9.16 -22.20 -21.03
C VAL A 101 -9.60 -23.60 -20.61
N ALA A 102 -9.16 -24.01 -19.42
CA ALA A 102 -9.61 -25.22 -18.80
C ALA A 102 -11.07 -25.03 -18.36
N LEU A 103 -11.99 -25.83 -18.93
CA LEU A 103 -13.39 -25.77 -18.57
C LEU A 103 -13.58 -25.94 -17.06
N ALA A 104 -14.37 -25.04 -16.43
CA ALA A 104 -14.82 -25.18 -15.07
C ALA A 104 -15.64 -26.48 -14.96
N GLY A 105 -15.07 -27.55 -14.46
CA GLY A 105 -15.67 -28.90 -14.42
C GLY A 105 -14.70 -29.98 -14.86
N GLN A 106 -13.62 -29.66 -15.52
CA GLN A 106 -12.41 -30.43 -15.35
C GLN A 106 -11.88 -30.00 -13.99
N GLU A 107 -11.95 -30.91 -13.03
CA GLU A 107 -10.99 -30.88 -11.96
C GLU A 107 -9.69 -30.55 -12.65
N VAL A 108 -9.24 -29.30 -12.45
CA VAL A 108 -7.83 -29.01 -12.63
C VAL A 108 -7.23 -29.93 -11.60
N THR A 109 -6.99 -31.18 -12.00
CA THR A 109 -5.92 -31.92 -11.40
C THR A 109 -4.77 -31.01 -11.70
N VAL A 110 -4.51 -30.09 -10.80
CA VAL A 110 -3.20 -29.46 -10.67
C VAL A 110 -2.33 -30.66 -10.35
N GLU A 111 -1.98 -31.40 -11.44
CA GLU A 111 -0.90 -32.36 -11.36
C GLU A 111 0.25 -31.51 -10.90
N ASP A 112 0.49 -31.61 -9.58
CA ASP A 112 1.65 -31.13 -8.90
C ASP A 112 2.36 -29.98 -9.63
N ARG A 113 1.87 -28.75 -9.43
CA ARG A 113 2.77 -27.61 -9.46
C ARG A 113 3.74 -27.80 -8.30
N ALA A 114 4.62 -28.76 -8.43
CA ALA A 114 5.83 -28.75 -7.64
C ALA A 114 6.48 -27.41 -7.95
N VAL A 115 6.48 -26.48 -6.99
CA VAL A 115 7.30 -25.28 -7.08
C VAL A 115 8.72 -25.79 -7.08
N THR A 116 9.24 -26.07 -8.30
CA THR A 116 10.61 -26.54 -8.47
C THR A 116 11.51 -25.32 -8.31
N VAL A 117 12.42 -25.41 -7.37
CA VAL A 117 13.44 -24.38 -7.18
C VAL A 117 14.44 -24.51 -8.33
N THR A 118 14.51 -23.48 -9.19
CA THR A 118 15.37 -23.43 -10.39
C THR A 118 16.20 -22.15 -10.39
N PRO A 119 17.35 -22.08 -11.10
CA PRO A 119 18.14 -20.85 -11.19
C PRO A 119 17.54 -19.80 -12.16
N GLU A 120 16.32 -20.00 -12.67
CA GLU A 120 15.63 -19.00 -13.49
C GLU A 120 15.27 -17.76 -12.64
N PRO A 121 15.55 -16.54 -13.12
CA PRO A 121 15.29 -15.32 -12.36
C PRO A 121 13.81 -15.14 -12.00
N ALA A 122 12.89 -15.52 -12.88
CA ALA A 122 11.46 -15.42 -12.69
C ALA A 122 10.87 -16.44 -11.68
N ASN A 123 11.66 -17.46 -11.27
CA ASN A 123 11.20 -18.58 -10.42
C ASN A 123 11.78 -18.51 -9.01
N ASN A 124 11.86 -17.33 -8.42
CA ASN A 124 12.31 -17.20 -7.05
C ASN A 124 11.28 -17.76 -6.06
N ALA A 125 11.69 -18.71 -5.23
CA ALA A 125 10.82 -19.29 -4.18
C ALA A 125 10.55 -18.31 -3.01
N SER A 126 11.21 -17.16 -2.97
CA SER A 126 10.88 -16.04 -2.10
C SER A 126 9.68 -15.24 -2.58
N ALA A 127 9.22 -15.43 -3.82
CA ALA A 127 7.97 -14.87 -4.32
C ALA A 127 6.75 -15.64 -3.78
N THR A 128 5.68 -14.92 -3.52
CA THR A 128 4.37 -15.50 -3.24
C THR A 128 3.51 -15.38 -4.48
N VAL A 129 3.00 -16.51 -4.97
CA VAL A 129 2.06 -16.55 -6.11
C VAL A 129 0.74 -17.13 -5.63
N LEU A 130 -0.32 -16.31 -5.65
CA LEU A 130 -1.68 -16.71 -5.29
C LEU A 130 -2.50 -16.89 -6.56
N ALA A 131 -3.07 -18.08 -6.75
CA ALA A 131 -3.86 -18.42 -7.93
C ALA A 131 -4.92 -19.49 -7.59
N GLY A 132 -5.99 -19.57 -8.37
CA GLY A 132 -7.04 -20.57 -8.20
C GLY A 132 -7.67 -20.51 -6.80
N ASP A 133 -7.67 -21.65 -6.08
CA ASP A 133 -8.25 -21.76 -4.73
C ASP A 133 -7.55 -20.89 -3.69
N ASP A 134 -6.26 -20.54 -3.88
CA ASP A 134 -5.53 -19.66 -2.96
C ASP A 134 -6.10 -18.24 -2.93
N LEU A 135 -6.68 -17.78 -4.06
CA LEU A 135 -7.37 -16.49 -4.14
C LEU A 135 -8.65 -16.46 -3.28
N GLN A 136 -9.24 -17.63 -2.98
CA GLN A 136 -10.46 -17.72 -2.16
C GLN A 136 -10.20 -17.38 -0.68
N ALA A 137 -8.93 -17.38 -0.24
CA ALA A 137 -8.56 -16.95 1.10
C ALA A 137 -8.58 -15.42 1.27
N LEU A 138 -8.58 -14.66 0.16
CA LEU A 138 -8.58 -13.21 0.16
C LEU A 138 -10.00 -12.65 0.18
N SER A 139 -10.16 -11.46 0.77
CA SER A 139 -11.44 -10.77 0.85
C SER A 139 -12.00 -10.43 -0.53
N ASP A 140 -13.32 -10.46 -0.64
CA ASP A 140 -14.05 -9.99 -1.80
C ASP A 140 -14.19 -8.46 -1.82
N ASN A 141 -14.06 -7.80 -0.67
CA ASN A 141 -14.05 -6.35 -0.57
C ASN A 141 -12.71 -5.80 -1.11
N PRO A 142 -12.68 -4.86 -2.10
CA PRO A 142 -11.42 -4.36 -2.67
C PRO A 142 -10.53 -3.66 -1.66
N ASP A 143 -11.10 -2.95 -0.70
CA ASP A 143 -10.33 -2.20 0.29
C ASP A 143 -9.65 -3.16 1.28
N ASP A 144 -10.38 -4.21 1.72
CA ASP A 144 -9.83 -5.30 2.54
C ASP A 144 -8.80 -6.12 1.72
N LEU A 145 -9.10 -6.42 0.43
CA LEU A 145 -8.19 -7.13 -0.47
C LEU A 145 -6.85 -6.40 -0.61
N ILE A 146 -6.85 -5.08 -0.82
CA ILE A 146 -5.61 -4.27 -0.87
C ILE A 146 -4.86 -4.38 0.46
N ALA A 147 -5.55 -4.25 1.59
CA ALA A 147 -4.92 -4.33 2.91
C ALA A 147 -4.29 -5.71 3.17
N GLU A 148 -4.96 -6.78 2.77
CA GLU A 148 -4.46 -8.16 2.86
C GLU A 148 -3.24 -8.37 1.95
N LEU A 149 -3.27 -7.88 0.71
CA LEU A 149 -2.14 -7.97 -0.21
C LEU A 149 -0.91 -7.20 0.29
N ILE A 150 -1.11 -6.01 0.86
CA ILE A 150 -0.04 -5.24 1.51
C ILE A 150 0.51 -5.99 2.73
N ALA A 151 -0.34 -6.63 3.51
CA ALA A 151 0.07 -7.44 4.66
C ALA A 151 0.92 -8.65 4.24
N ILE A 152 0.52 -9.35 3.16
CA ILE A 152 1.25 -10.50 2.60
C ILE A 152 2.58 -10.04 1.95
N ALA A 153 2.58 -8.88 1.25
CA ALA A 153 3.79 -8.34 0.63
C ALA A 153 4.87 -7.99 1.66
N GLY A 154 4.47 -7.81 2.90
CA GLY A 154 5.38 -7.47 3.99
C GLY A 154 5.84 -6.01 3.95
N PRO A 155 6.83 -5.65 4.77
CA PRO A 155 7.39 -4.32 4.74
C PRO A 155 8.17 -4.13 3.44
N GLY A 156 7.67 -3.28 2.55
CA GLY A 156 8.41 -2.84 1.37
C GLY A 156 9.74 -2.17 1.76
N ALA A 157 10.63 -2.00 0.82
CA ALA A 157 11.82 -1.20 1.05
C ALA A 157 11.44 0.30 0.98
N GLY A 158 11.72 1.01 2.07
CA GLY A 158 11.46 2.45 2.17
C GLY A 158 10.11 2.81 2.80
N PRO A 159 9.86 4.10 3.00
CA PRO A 159 8.65 4.60 3.66
C PRO A 159 7.38 4.47 2.81
N GLY A 160 7.49 4.23 1.51
CA GLY A 160 6.35 4.12 0.59
C GLY A 160 5.54 2.82 0.70
N GLY A 161 6.04 1.81 1.42
CA GLY A 161 5.36 0.52 1.58
C GLY A 161 5.26 -0.31 0.29
N ALA A 162 4.25 -1.18 0.21
CA ALA A 162 4.03 -2.03 -0.96
C ALA A 162 3.40 -1.25 -2.12
N SER A 163 3.73 -1.65 -3.35
CA SER A 163 3.26 -1.03 -4.60
C SER A 163 2.41 -2.01 -5.40
N LEU A 164 1.22 -1.58 -5.86
CA LEU A 164 0.33 -2.39 -6.69
C LEU A 164 0.50 -2.06 -8.18
N PHE A 165 0.52 -3.12 -8.98
CA PHE A 165 0.53 -3.07 -10.45
C PHE A 165 -0.58 -3.97 -10.97
N ILE A 166 -1.26 -3.54 -12.03
CA ILE A 166 -2.32 -4.32 -12.65
C ILE A 166 -1.98 -4.47 -14.13
N ASP A 167 -1.79 -5.73 -14.57
CA ASP A 167 -1.35 -6.06 -15.93
C ASP A 167 -0.10 -5.26 -16.37
N GLY A 168 0.85 -5.04 -15.42
CA GLY A 168 2.10 -4.32 -15.65
C GLY A 168 2.02 -2.80 -15.57
N PHE A 169 0.84 -2.22 -15.39
CA PHE A 169 0.66 -0.77 -15.24
C PHE A 169 0.70 -0.33 -13.78
N SER A 170 1.26 0.86 -13.54
CA SER A 170 1.22 1.50 -12.23
C SER A 170 -0.09 2.27 -12.05
N GLY A 171 -0.69 2.16 -10.89
CA GLY A 171 -1.98 2.78 -10.61
C GLY A 171 -3.11 2.06 -11.35
N GLY A 172 -4.25 2.72 -11.45
CA GLY A 172 -5.46 2.13 -12.02
C GLY A 172 -6.36 1.53 -10.95
N GLN A 173 -7.51 1.05 -11.39
CA GLN A 173 -8.54 0.53 -10.50
C GLN A 173 -8.35 -0.96 -10.27
N LEU A 174 -8.43 -1.37 -9.00
CA LEU A 174 -8.40 -2.77 -8.65
C LEU A 174 -9.58 -3.50 -9.31
N ALA A 175 -9.25 -4.55 -10.05
CA ALA A 175 -10.25 -5.45 -10.61
C ALA A 175 -10.94 -6.25 -9.49
N SER A 176 -12.15 -6.74 -9.73
CA SER A 176 -12.79 -7.66 -8.81
C SER A 176 -11.95 -8.94 -8.64
N LYS A 177 -12.01 -9.59 -7.49
CA LYS A 177 -11.29 -10.85 -7.24
C LYS A 177 -11.58 -11.91 -8.31
N GLU A 178 -12.80 -11.95 -8.81
CA GLU A 178 -13.24 -12.89 -9.85
C GLU A 178 -12.55 -12.66 -11.20
N SER A 179 -12.15 -11.43 -11.49
CA SER A 179 -11.40 -11.09 -12.72
C SER A 179 -9.90 -11.30 -12.58
N ILE A 180 -9.41 -11.62 -11.39
CA ILE A 180 -7.99 -11.88 -11.16
C ILE A 180 -7.67 -13.31 -11.57
N ARG A 181 -6.64 -13.46 -12.40
CA ARG A 181 -6.05 -14.76 -12.77
C ARG A 181 -5.07 -15.23 -11.71
N GLU A 182 -4.14 -14.35 -11.34
CA GLU A 182 -3.13 -14.62 -10.32
C GLU A 182 -2.57 -13.31 -9.75
N ILE A 183 -2.02 -13.40 -8.57
CA ILE A 183 -1.32 -12.29 -7.89
C ILE A 183 0.10 -12.76 -7.62
N ARG A 184 1.08 -11.95 -8.00
CA ARG A 184 2.51 -12.20 -7.79
C ARG A 184 3.08 -11.16 -6.85
N ILE A 185 3.75 -11.61 -5.81
CA ILE A 185 4.33 -10.73 -4.79
C ILE A 185 5.82 -11.00 -4.72
N ASN A 186 6.64 -9.95 -4.79
CA ASN A 186 8.10 -10.00 -4.69
C ASN A 186 8.79 -10.88 -5.76
N GLN A 187 8.22 -10.95 -6.97
CA GLN A 187 8.84 -11.69 -8.06
C GLN A 187 9.99 -10.87 -8.66
N ASN A 188 11.16 -11.48 -8.79
CA ASN A 188 12.39 -10.90 -9.36
C ASN A 188 12.66 -9.44 -8.93
N PRO A 189 12.93 -9.16 -7.66
CA PRO A 189 12.97 -7.81 -7.11
C PRO A 189 14.06 -6.91 -7.70
N PHE A 190 15.06 -7.45 -8.40
CA PHE A 190 16.16 -6.71 -9.03
C PHE A 190 16.01 -6.53 -10.55
N SER A 191 14.86 -6.86 -11.13
CA SER A 191 14.64 -6.62 -12.56
C SER A 191 14.81 -5.13 -12.91
N ALA A 192 15.54 -4.83 -14.00
CA ALA A 192 15.75 -3.46 -14.48
C ALA A 192 14.48 -2.83 -15.06
N GLU A 193 13.45 -3.62 -15.38
CA GLU A 193 12.15 -3.10 -15.81
C GLU A 193 11.40 -2.34 -14.72
N TYR A 194 11.70 -2.61 -13.44
CA TYR A 194 11.01 -1.99 -12.31
C TYR A 194 11.56 -0.58 -12.03
N ASP A 195 10.66 0.36 -11.91
CA ASP A 195 10.96 1.78 -11.65
C ASP A 195 11.10 2.11 -10.15
N ARG A 196 10.80 1.14 -9.27
CA ARG A 196 10.92 1.25 -7.81
C ARG A 196 11.55 -0.01 -7.24
N VAL A 197 11.89 0.03 -5.97
CA VAL A 197 12.40 -1.14 -5.26
C VAL A 197 11.44 -2.32 -5.44
N GLY A 198 11.97 -3.46 -5.87
CA GLY A 198 11.14 -4.63 -6.20
C GLY A 198 10.60 -5.40 -5.00
N THR A 199 11.12 -5.16 -3.77
CA THR A 199 10.53 -5.71 -2.55
C THR A 199 9.29 -4.92 -2.14
N GLY A 200 8.19 -5.62 -1.88
CA GLY A 200 6.87 -5.01 -1.67
C GLY A 200 6.08 -4.80 -2.98
N ARG A 201 6.58 -5.30 -4.13
CA ARG A 201 5.82 -5.25 -5.39
C ARG A 201 4.73 -6.32 -5.40
N VAL A 202 3.50 -5.89 -5.64
CA VAL A 202 2.32 -6.74 -5.84
C VAL A 202 1.85 -6.55 -7.28
N GLU A 203 1.88 -7.61 -8.07
CA GLU A 203 1.42 -7.60 -9.45
C GLU A 203 0.17 -8.46 -9.61
N ILE A 204 -0.91 -7.86 -10.07
CA ILE A 204 -2.21 -8.47 -10.28
C ILE A 204 -2.37 -8.68 -11.78
N LEU A 205 -2.56 -9.93 -12.17
CA LEU A 205 -2.80 -10.31 -13.58
C LEU A 205 -4.27 -10.67 -13.75
N THR A 206 -4.94 -10.05 -14.72
CA THR A 206 -6.35 -10.25 -14.97
C THR A 206 -6.62 -11.42 -15.92
N LYS A 207 -7.83 -11.99 -15.84
CA LYS A 207 -8.29 -13.07 -16.74
C LYS A 207 -8.52 -12.55 -18.15
N PRO A 208 -8.09 -13.25 -19.19
CA PRO A 208 -8.45 -12.95 -20.57
C PRO A 208 -9.90 -13.36 -20.86
N GLY A 209 -10.39 -12.99 -22.02
CA GLY A 209 -11.63 -13.52 -22.58
C GLY A 209 -11.54 -15.03 -22.86
N THR A 210 -12.67 -15.69 -23.03
CA THR A 210 -12.78 -17.14 -23.20
C THR A 210 -13.35 -17.51 -24.57
N ASN A 211 -13.10 -18.76 -25.01
CA ASN A 211 -13.66 -19.28 -26.28
C ASN A 211 -15.06 -19.91 -26.12
N GLN A 212 -15.58 -19.98 -24.92
CA GLN A 212 -16.95 -20.41 -24.59
C GLN A 212 -17.57 -19.40 -23.64
N PHE A 213 -18.91 -19.29 -23.66
CA PHE A 213 -19.61 -18.42 -22.74
C PHE A 213 -19.55 -18.97 -21.32
N HIS A 214 -19.07 -18.15 -20.40
CA HIS A 214 -19.03 -18.38 -18.98
C HIS A 214 -19.54 -17.16 -18.26
N GLY A 215 -20.28 -17.38 -17.19
CA GLY A 215 -20.77 -16.30 -16.36
C GLY A 215 -20.81 -16.70 -14.89
N SER A 216 -20.70 -15.68 -14.03
CA SER A 216 -20.67 -15.88 -12.58
C SER A 216 -21.33 -14.72 -11.86
N PRO A 217 -22.68 -14.62 -11.86
CA PRO A 217 -23.38 -13.69 -10.98
C PRO A 217 -23.22 -14.09 -9.52
N SER A 218 -23.05 -13.11 -8.64
CA SER A 218 -22.98 -13.31 -7.19
C SER A 218 -23.65 -12.17 -6.43
N PHE A 219 -24.12 -12.51 -5.22
CA PHE A 219 -24.70 -11.59 -4.28
C PHE A 219 -24.06 -11.79 -2.91
N ASN A 220 -23.55 -10.70 -2.32
CA ASN A 220 -22.97 -10.67 -0.99
C ASN A 220 -23.88 -9.87 -0.05
N PHE A 221 -24.04 -10.38 1.16
CA PHE A 221 -24.86 -9.77 2.19
C PHE A 221 -24.20 -9.88 3.56
N SER A 222 -24.21 -8.78 4.30
CA SER A 222 -23.84 -8.75 5.72
C SER A 222 -24.70 -7.73 6.46
N ASN A 223 -24.99 -8.01 7.72
CA ASN A 223 -25.81 -7.18 8.58
C ASN A 223 -25.20 -7.13 9.98
N ASP A 224 -25.38 -6.01 10.69
CA ASP A 224 -24.92 -5.84 12.07
C ASP A 224 -25.43 -6.93 13.01
N PHE A 225 -26.60 -7.55 12.74
CA PHE A 225 -27.14 -8.63 13.57
C PHE A 225 -26.12 -9.77 13.80
N TRP A 226 -25.38 -10.16 12.77
CA TRP A 226 -24.37 -11.24 12.85
C TRP A 226 -23.01 -10.75 13.33
N ASN A 227 -22.76 -9.45 13.27
CA ASN A 227 -21.48 -8.86 13.56
C ASN A 227 -21.31 -8.62 15.07
N SER A 228 -20.11 -8.55 15.58
CA SER A 228 -19.86 -8.18 16.97
C SER A 228 -19.88 -6.66 17.14
N ARG A 229 -20.08 -6.21 18.37
CA ARG A 229 -19.96 -4.79 18.72
C ARG A 229 -18.50 -4.34 18.58
N ASN A 230 -18.30 -3.13 18.06
CA ASN A 230 -17.00 -2.50 18.07
C ASN A 230 -16.60 -2.14 19.53
N PRO A 231 -15.36 -2.46 19.96
CA PRO A 231 -14.92 -2.24 21.33
C PRO A 231 -14.89 -0.76 21.74
N TYR A 232 -14.79 0.16 20.76
CA TYR A 232 -14.76 1.61 20.99
C TYR A 232 -16.15 2.27 20.96
N ALA A 233 -17.21 1.51 20.77
CA ALA A 233 -18.60 1.98 20.79
C ALA A 233 -19.35 1.42 22.00
N GLN A 234 -20.16 2.22 22.68
CA GLN A 234 -21.03 1.73 23.75
C GLN A 234 -22.16 0.87 23.21
N GLN A 235 -22.71 1.25 22.07
CA GLN A 235 -23.76 0.53 21.38
C GLN A 235 -23.23 -0.15 20.11
N LYS A 236 -23.96 -1.15 19.64
CA LYS A 236 -23.65 -1.83 18.39
C LYS A 236 -23.93 -0.89 17.21
N ALA A 237 -22.90 -0.64 16.39
CA ALA A 237 -23.03 0.22 15.24
C ALA A 237 -23.90 -0.44 14.14
N PRO A 238 -24.79 0.30 13.48
CA PRO A 238 -25.54 -0.21 12.34
C PRO A 238 -24.61 -0.52 11.20
N PHE A 239 -24.82 -1.66 10.58
CA PHE A 239 -24.08 -2.10 9.39
C PHE A 239 -25.00 -2.88 8.45
N LEU A 240 -24.96 -2.54 7.18
CA LEU A 240 -25.65 -3.28 6.13
C LEU A 240 -24.85 -3.25 4.84
N LEU A 241 -24.45 -4.42 4.37
CA LEU A 241 -23.75 -4.62 3.10
C LEU A 241 -24.67 -5.36 2.12
N ARG A 242 -24.80 -4.84 0.92
CA ARG A 242 -25.44 -5.49 -0.23
C ARG A 242 -24.57 -5.26 -1.45
N GLU A 243 -24.03 -6.34 -1.98
CA GLU A 243 -23.20 -6.29 -3.16
C GLU A 243 -23.75 -7.20 -4.24
N TYR A 244 -23.90 -6.66 -5.42
CA TYR A 244 -24.27 -7.36 -6.64
C TYR A 244 -23.08 -7.36 -7.57
N ARG A 245 -22.61 -8.52 -7.94
CA ARG A 245 -21.47 -8.69 -8.83
C ARG A 245 -21.83 -9.67 -9.94
N GLY A 246 -21.16 -9.53 -11.07
CA GLY A 246 -21.29 -10.48 -12.15
C GLY A 246 -20.16 -10.34 -13.13
N ASN A 247 -19.69 -11.48 -13.62
CA ASN A 247 -18.82 -11.51 -14.77
C ASN A 247 -19.44 -12.35 -15.88
N LEU A 248 -19.08 -12.01 -17.11
CA LEU A 248 -19.47 -12.71 -18.32
C LEU A 248 -18.27 -12.71 -19.26
N SER A 249 -17.93 -13.86 -19.82
CA SER A 249 -16.88 -13.98 -20.79
C SER A 249 -17.31 -14.89 -21.94
N GLY A 250 -16.71 -14.71 -23.10
CA GLY A 250 -17.05 -15.54 -24.26
C GLY A 250 -16.37 -15.09 -25.55
N PRO A 251 -16.58 -15.83 -26.64
CA PRO A 251 -16.05 -15.48 -27.93
C PRO A 251 -16.78 -14.32 -28.58
N MET A 252 -16.07 -13.45 -29.29
CA MET A 252 -16.57 -12.42 -30.21
C MET A 252 -16.17 -12.77 -31.65
N GLY A 253 -16.54 -13.96 -32.10
CA GLY A 253 -16.13 -14.53 -33.38
C GLY A 253 -14.88 -15.41 -33.27
N LYS A 254 -14.15 -15.60 -34.40
CA LYS A 254 -13.04 -16.57 -34.47
C LYS A 254 -11.71 -16.02 -33.93
N ARG A 255 -11.56 -14.70 -33.82
CA ARG A 255 -10.30 -14.02 -33.48
C ARG A 255 -10.39 -13.10 -32.28
N ALA A 256 -11.54 -13.04 -31.63
CA ALA A 256 -11.74 -12.17 -30.50
C ALA A 256 -12.47 -12.88 -29.37
N SER A 257 -12.16 -12.50 -28.16
CA SER A 257 -12.88 -12.89 -26.95
C SER A 257 -13.08 -11.68 -26.04
N PHE A 258 -14.04 -11.77 -25.13
CA PHE A 258 -14.30 -10.72 -24.18
C PHE A 258 -14.42 -11.25 -22.76
N PHE A 259 -14.15 -10.37 -21.82
CA PHE A 259 -14.43 -10.54 -20.40
C PHE A 259 -15.07 -9.26 -19.87
N LEU A 260 -16.24 -9.36 -19.28
CA LEU A 260 -16.95 -8.24 -18.66
C LEU A 260 -17.10 -8.52 -17.17
N ASP A 261 -16.70 -7.59 -16.34
CA ASP A 261 -16.94 -7.58 -14.90
C ASP A 261 -17.76 -6.35 -14.53
N ALA A 262 -18.82 -6.54 -13.74
CA ALA A 262 -19.67 -5.47 -13.26
C ALA A 262 -19.98 -5.66 -11.77
N ARG A 263 -20.04 -4.54 -11.05
CA ARG A 263 -20.25 -4.53 -9.61
C ARG A 263 -21.06 -3.32 -9.16
N ARG A 264 -21.97 -3.54 -8.21
CA ARG A 264 -22.68 -2.49 -7.49
C ARG A 264 -22.67 -2.81 -5.99
N ASP A 265 -22.07 -1.93 -5.20
CA ASP A 265 -22.01 -2.04 -3.75
C ASP A 265 -22.90 -0.97 -3.11
N ALA A 266 -23.64 -1.38 -2.12
CA ALA A 266 -24.41 -0.51 -1.25
C ALA A 266 -24.11 -0.89 0.20
N THR A 267 -23.23 -0.12 0.82
CA THR A 267 -22.81 -0.30 2.22
C THR A 267 -23.37 0.84 3.05
N ASP A 268 -24.01 0.53 4.16
CA ASP A 268 -24.35 1.48 5.20
C ASP A 268 -23.46 1.16 6.40
N ASN A 269 -22.42 1.97 6.59
CA ASN A 269 -21.39 1.73 7.61
C ASN A 269 -21.62 2.65 8.82
N GLY A 270 -21.41 2.17 10.04
CA GLY A 270 -21.47 2.94 11.28
C GLY A 270 -20.12 3.55 11.60
N ALA A 271 -19.95 4.84 11.34
CA ALA A 271 -18.79 5.57 11.83
C ALA A 271 -18.88 5.72 13.35
N ILE A 272 -17.81 5.39 14.06
CA ILE A 272 -17.74 5.48 15.50
C ILE A 272 -16.95 6.71 15.89
N ILE A 273 -17.62 7.65 16.56
CA ILE A 273 -17.01 8.81 17.17
C ILE A 273 -16.58 8.40 18.58
N ASN A 274 -15.33 8.62 18.91
CA ASN A 274 -14.79 8.33 20.24
C ASN A 274 -13.73 9.35 20.62
N GLY A 275 -14.07 10.20 21.56
CA GLY A 275 -13.23 11.30 22.00
C GLY A 275 -13.64 11.81 23.36
N THR A 276 -13.23 13.04 23.67
CA THR A 276 -13.62 13.78 24.87
C THR A 276 -14.30 15.07 24.42
N THR A 277 -15.53 15.33 24.87
CA THR A 277 -16.31 16.54 24.50
C THR A 277 -16.83 17.26 25.73
N LEU A 278 -17.66 18.25 25.50
CA LEU A 278 -18.40 18.95 26.57
C LEU A 278 -19.90 18.68 26.42
N ASP A 279 -20.58 18.55 27.54
CA ASP A 279 -22.05 18.63 27.56
C ASP A 279 -22.46 20.05 27.12
N PRO A 280 -23.35 20.19 26.14
CA PRO A 280 -23.66 21.48 25.54
C PRO A 280 -24.36 22.46 26.48
N VAL A 281 -24.97 21.97 27.58
CA VAL A 281 -25.74 22.80 28.54
C VAL A 281 -24.91 23.11 29.75
N THR A 282 -24.34 22.09 30.38
CA THR A 282 -23.58 22.21 31.65
C THR A 282 -22.12 22.56 31.45
N LEU A 283 -21.57 22.33 30.24
CA LEU A 283 -20.15 22.43 29.89
C LEU A 283 -19.26 21.47 30.69
N ASN A 284 -19.85 20.45 31.31
CA ASN A 284 -19.06 19.40 31.94
C ASN A 284 -18.33 18.56 30.90
N ILE A 285 -17.12 18.14 31.26
CA ILE A 285 -16.33 17.24 30.37
C ILE A 285 -17.02 15.87 30.33
N VAL A 286 -17.26 15.37 29.14
CA VAL A 286 -17.77 14.03 28.85
C VAL A 286 -16.62 13.18 28.31
N ASP A 287 -16.14 12.25 29.14
CA ASP A 287 -15.02 11.36 28.82
C ASP A 287 -15.29 9.92 29.30
N PRO A 288 -15.33 8.90 28.41
CA PRO A 288 -15.33 9.02 26.95
C PRO A 288 -16.69 9.52 26.41
N PHE A 289 -16.64 10.36 25.40
CA PHE A 289 -17.77 10.64 24.53
C PHE A 289 -17.76 9.63 23.38
N THR A 290 -18.83 8.86 23.24
CA THR A 290 -18.97 7.90 22.13
C THR A 290 -20.32 8.09 21.45
N ASP A 291 -20.29 8.12 20.13
CA ASP A 291 -21.49 8.18 19.30
C ASP A 291 -21.29 7.34 18.03
N VAL A 292 -22.39 6.98 17.38
CA VAL A 292 -22.39 6.17 16.16
C VAL A 292 -23.20 6.88 15.09
N PHE A 293 -22.59 7.14 13.95
CA PHE A 293 -23.20 7.81 12.85
C PHE A 293 -23.22 6.92 11.59
N ARG A 294 -24.40 6.72 11.00
CA ARG A 294 -24.55 5.90 9.78
C ARG A 294 -24.09 6.67 8.55
N ILE A 295 -23.12 6.12 7.82
CA ILE A 295 -22.60 6.67 6.56
C ILE A 295 -22.95 5.72 5.42
N PRO A 296 -23.91 6.08 4.56
CA PRO A 296 -24.17 5.35 3.32
C PRO A 296 -22.98 5.49 2.36
N GLN A 297 -22.59 4.39 1.72
CA GLN A 297 -21.57 4.35 0.68
C GLN A 297 -22.15 3.64 -0.53
N ARG A 298 -21.97 4.19 -1.71
CA ARG A 298 -22.47 3.62 -2.97
C ARG A 298 -21.32 3.57 -3.96
N ARG A 299 -21.08 2.37 -4.52
CA ARG A 299 -20.05 2.16 -5.54
C ARG A 299 -20.64 1.42 -6.71
N VAL A 300 -20.28 1.84 -7.91
CA VAL A 300 -20.54 1.12 -9.17
C VAL A 300 -19.22 0.99 -9.91
N ALA A 301 -18.92 -0.21 -10.41
CA ALA A 301 -17.76 -0.44 -11.25
C ALA A 301 -18.12 -1.36 -12.43
N ILE A 302 -17.53 -1.08 -13.60
CA ILE A 302 -17.71 -1.84 -14.84
C ILE A 302 -16.37 -1.94 -15.54
N ASN A 303 -15.92 -3.16 -15.84
CA ASN A 303 -14.60 -3.44 -16.36
C ASN A 303 -14.67 -4.41 -17.56
N PRO A 304 -14.99 -3.95 -18.77
CA PRO A 304 -14.88 -4.76 -19.99
C PRO A 304 -13.41 -4.90 -20.41
N ARG A 305 -13.07 -6.09 -20.92
CA ARG A 305 -11.83 -6.43 -21.60
C ARG A 305 -12.16 -7.14 -22.91
N THR A 306 -11.39 -6.85 -23.93
CA THR A 306 -11.45 -7.54 -25.23
C THR A 306 -10.03 -7.93 -25.61
N ASP A 307 -9.86 -9.19 -25.99
CA ASP A 307 -8.62 -9.75 -26.51
C ASP A 307 -8.85 -10.07 -27.99
N TYR A 308 -8.04 -9.51 -28.88
CA TYR A 308 -8.17 -9.63 -30.32
C TYR A 308 -6.88 -10.10 -30.98
N GLN A 309 -6.95 -11.19 -31.73
CA GLN A 309 -5.83 -11.72 -32.50
C GLN A 309 -5.73 -10.98 -33.85
N LEU A 310 -4.85 -9.98 -33.93
CA LEU A 310 -4.60 -9.20 -35.15
C LEU A 310 -4.04 -10.08 -36.25
N SER A 311 -3.07 -10.95 -35.95
CA SER A 311 -2.48 -11.95 -36.83
C SER A 311 -2.12 -13.21 -36.02
N ALA A 312 -1.53 -14.20 -36.66
CA ALA A 312 -1.02 -15.38 -35.96
C ALA A 312 0.03 -15.05 -34.90
N ASN A 313 0.79 -13.98 -35.10
CA ASN A 313 1.91 -13.59 -34.27
C ASN A 313 1.68 -12.25 -33.51
N ASN A 314 0.46 -11.70 -33.57
CA ASN A 314 0.18 -10.41 -32.98
C ASN A 314 -1.18 -10.41 -32.31
N THR A 315 -1.23 -9.96 -31.05
CA THR A 315 -2.43 -9.84 -30.24
C THR A 315 -2.57 -8.48 -29.62
N LEU A 316 -3.81 -8.01 -29.51
CA LEU A 316 -4.21 -6.76 -28.92
C LEU A 316 -5.19 -7.02 -27.77
N ALA A 317 -4.85 -6.62 -26.56
CA ALA A 317 -5.75 -6.60 -25.41
C ALA A 317 -6.15 -5.16 -25.10
N VAL A 318 -7.45 -4.91 -25.03
CA VAL A 318 -8.02 -3.60 -24.66
C VAL A 318 -8.88 -3.79 -23.43
N ARG A 319 -8.62 -3.00 -22.41
CA ARG A 319 -9.39 -2.98 -21.17
C ARG A 319 -9.87 -1.57 -20.89
N TYR A 320 -11.12 -1.46 -20.48
CA TYR A 320 -11.69 -0.23 -19.93
C TYR A 320 -12.10 -0.48 -18.48
N GLY A 321 -11.95 0.49 -17.64
CA GLY A 321 -12.41 0.47 -16.25
C GLY A 321 -13.19 1.74 -15.94
N PHE A 322 -14.36 1.58 -15.37
CA PHE A 322 -15.16 2.66 -14.82
C PHE A 322 -15.46 2.39 -13.35
N THR A 323 -15.29 3.40 -12.50
CA THR A 323 -15.73 3.34 -11.11
C THR A 323 -16.33 4.67 -10.70
N HIS A 324 -17.46 4.61 -10.03
CA HIS A 324 -18.12 5.76 -9.39
C HIS A 324 -18.39 5.42 -7.93
N VAL A 325 -17.99 6.33 -7.02
CA VAL A 325 -18.17 6.20 -5.56
C VAL A 325 -18.78 7.48 -5.04
N ASP A 326 -19.86 7.37 -4.24
CA ASP A 326 -20.52 8.48 -3.55
C ASP A 326 -20.67 8.18 -2.06
N ILE A 327 -20.22 9.15 -1.23
CA ILE A 327 -20.24 9.06 0.22
C ILE A 327 -20.68 10.40 0.78
N PRO A 328 -21.93 10.48 1.27
CA PRO A 328 -22.51 11.73 1.73
C PRO A 328 -21.83 12.38 2.93
N SER A 329 -21.15 11.62 3.77
CA SER A 329 -20.59 12.13 5.04
C SER A 329 -19.23 11.48 5.35
N ALA A 330 -18.31 11.53 4.39
CA ALA A 330 -16.94 11.06 4.59
C ALA A 330 -16.24 11.89 5.69
N GLY A 331 -15.31 11.25 6.40
CA GLY A 331 -14.47 11.89 7.41
C GLY A 331 -15.06 12.00 8.83
N VAL A 332 -16.26 11.50 9.09
CA VAL A 332 -16.82 11.33 10.43
C VAL A 332 -16.22 10.09 11.10
N GLY A 333 -15.93 10.16 12.40
CA GLY A 333 -15.42 9.05 13.21
C GLY A 333 -14.08 9.35 13.89
N GLY A 334 -13.69 8.52 14.84
CA GLY A 334 -12.58 8.81 15.73
C GLY A 334 -12.81 10.11 16.51
N PHE A 335 -11.93 11.07 16.36
CA PHE A 335 -12.14 12.42 16.94
C PHE A 335 -13.11 13.32 16.17
N ASN A 336 -13.43 12.98 14.91
CA ASN A 336 -14.24 13.84 14.07
C ASN A 336 -15.73 13.69 14.38
N LEU A 337 -16.34 14.78 14.86
CA LEU A 337 -17.78 14.87 15.08
C LEU A 337 -18.56 14.88 13.74
N ILE A 338 -19.86 14.71 13.81
CA ILE A 338 -20.78 14.68 12.63
C ILE A 338 -20.63 15.94 11.77
N SER A 339 -20.41 17.10 12.38
CA SER A 339 -20.22 18.38 11.69
C SER A 339 -19.01 18.42 10.75
N ARG A 340 -18.02 17.51 10.95
CA ARG A 340 -16.82 17.37 10.09
C ARG A 340 -17.08 16.57 8.81
N GLY A 341 -18.27 16.01 8.68
CA GLY A 341 -18.64 15.24 7.49
C GLY A 341 -18.60 16.09 6.22
N ALA A 342 -18.15 15.47 5.13
CA ALA A 342 -18.19 16.06 3.81
C ALA A 342 -18.68 15.02 2.79
N ARG A 343 -19.52 15.44 1.83
CA ARG A 343 -19.83 14.58 0.70
C ARG A 343 -18.60 14.46 -0.19
N THR A 344 -18.22 13.21 -0.46
CA THR A 344 -17.13 12.88 -1.38
C THR A 344 -17.66 12.06 -2.53
N THR A 345 -17.45 12.53 -3.75
CA THR A 345 -17.81 11.83 -4.97
C THR A 345 -16.58 11.62 -5.83
N THR A 346 -16.27 10.38 -6.16
CA THR A 346 -15.12 10.03 -7.01
C THR A 346 -15.61 9.29 -8.25
N THR A 347 -15.15 9.75 -9.41
CA THR A 347 -15.40 9.06 -10.69
C THR A 347 -14.06 8.82 -11.37
N ALA A 348 -13.80 7.57 -11.74
CA ALA A 348 -12.54 7.22 -12.39
C ALA A 348 -12.76 6.39 -13.66
N HIS A 349 -11.93 6.66 -14.66
CA HIS A 349 -11.90 5.98 -15.95
C HIS A 349 -10.48 5.49 -16.21
N THR A 350 -10.33 4.27 -16.67
CA THR A 350 -9.05 3.70 -17.08
C THR A 350 -9.20 3.07 -18.45
N VAL A 351 -8.30 3.39 -19.38
CA VAL A 351 -8.17 2.69 -20.66
C VAL A 351 -6.78 2.10 -20.69
N GLN A 352 -6.67 0.79 -20.90
CA GLN A 352 -5.41 0.08 -21.05
C GLN A 352 -5.42 -0.66 -22.39
N VAL A 353 -4.32 -0.52 -23.13
CA VAL A 353 -4.10 -1.20 -24.41
C VAL A 353 -2.75 -1.89 -24.33
N THR A 354 -2.71 -3.18 -24.58
CA THR A 354 -1.48 -3.96 -24.64
C THR A 354 -1.45 -4.66 -26.00
N GLU A 355 -0.42 -4.43 -26.77
CA GLU A 355 -0.11 -5.14 -28.00
C GLU A 355 1.10 -6.02 -27.76
N THR A 356 1.02 -7.27 -28.16
CA THR A 356 2.12 -8.23 -28.09
C THR A 356 2.36 -8.80 -29.47
N ALA A 357 3.58 -8.59 -29.99
CA ALA A 357 4.00 -9.05 -31.30
C ALA A 357 5.22 -9.96 -31.22
N VAL A 358 5.14 -11.10 -31.88
CA VAL A 358 6.26 -12.02 -32.10
C VAL A 358 6.86 -11.71 -33.46
N PHE A 359 7.91 -10.90 -33.51
CA PHE A 359 8.55 -10.50 -34.77
C PHE A 359 9.40 -11.59 -35.37
N ALA A 360 10.03 -12.43 -34.54
CA ALA A 360 10.82 -13.57 -34.93
C ALA A 360 10.73 -14.67 -33.86
N GLU A 361 11.21 -15.87 -34.17
CA GLU A 361 11.20 -16.99 -33.22
C GLU A 361 11.90 -16.68 -31.88
N ASN A 362 12.79 -15.70 -31.89
CA ASN A 362 13.59 -15.31 -30.74
C ASN A 362 13.34 -13.85 -30.28
N MET A 363 12.35 -13.15 -30.87
CA MET A 363 12.12 -11.73 -30.58
C MET A 363 10.63 -11.44 -30.34
N VAL A 364 10.34 -10.90 -29.17
CA VAL A 364 9.00 -10.46 -28.75
C VAL A 364 9.04 -8.98 -28.41
N ASN A 365 8.06 -8.26 -28.90
CA ASN A 365 7.79 -6.88 -28.48
C ASN A 365 6.46 -6.82 -27.71
N GLU A 366 6.41 -5.97 -26.72
CA GLU A 366 5.21 -5.69 -25.96
C GLU A 366 5.07 -4.18 -25.79
N ALA A 367 4.11 -3.60 -26.50
CA ALA A 367 3.75 -2.19 -26.40
C ALA A 367 2.51 -2.01 -25.52
N ARG A 368 2.57 -1.11 -24.55
CA ARG A 368 1.50 -0.85 -23.58
C ARG A 368 1.19 0.63 -23.49
N PHE A 369 -0.09 0.94 -23.43
CA PHE A 369 -0.57 2.30 -23.20
C PHE A 369 -1.66 2.30 -22.13
N GLN A 370 -1.58 3.24 -21.20
CA GLN A 370 -2.64 3.50 -20.22
C GLN A 370 -3.01 4.98 -20.24
N PHE A 371 -4.31 5.23 -20.25
CA PHE A 371 -4.91 6.51 -19.85
C PHE A 371 -5.74 6.29 -18.60
N PHE A 372 -5.46 7.07 -17.56
CA PHE A 372 -6.22 7.08 -16.31
C PHE A 372 -6.71 8.49 -16.03
N ARG A 373 -8.01 8.64 -15.81
CA ARG A 373 -8.63 9.88 -15.36
C ARG A 373 -9.39 9.62 -14.08
N SER A 374 -9.13 10.44 -13.06
CA SER A 374 -9.88 10.44 -11.80
C SER A 374 -10.38 11.84 -11.52
N SER A 375 -11.65 11.98 -11.21
CA SER A 375 -12.26 13.23 -10.74
C SER A 375 -12.81 13.02 -9.34
N ASN A 376 -12.34 13.81 -8.39
CA ASN A 376 -12.75 13.77 -6.98
C ASN A 376 -13.32 15.11 -6.58
N GLN A 377 -14.53 15.09 -6.03
CA GLN A 377 -15.22 16.27 -5.52
C GLN A 377 -15.51 16.10 -4.04
N ILE A 378 -15.14 17.12 -3.25
CA ILE A 378 -15.42 17.18 -1.81
C ILE A 378 -16.28 18.41 -1.55
N THR A 379 -17.39 18.22 -0.84
CA THR A 379 -18.28 19.30 -0.42
C THR A 379 -18.60 19.14 1.08
N PRO A 380 -18.14 20.05 1.95
CA PRO A 380 -18.46 20.01 3.37
C PRO A 380 -19.96 20.07 3.64
N ASN A 381 -20.45 19.27 4.58
CA ASN A 381 -21.86 19.26 4.98
C ASN A 381 -22.21 20.45 5.89
N THR A 382 -21.20 21.04 6.53
CA THR A 382 -21.34 22.21 7.42
C THR A 382 -20.49 23.36 6.88
N VAL A 383 -21.00 24.56 6.96
CA VAL A 383 -20.31 25.80 6.57
C VAL A 383 -19.86 26.55 7.83
N GLY A 384 -18.63 27.03 7.84
CA GLY A 384 -18.03 27.78 8.95
C GLY A 384 -16.58 27.40 9.20
N PRO A 385 -15.97 27.94 10.26
CA PRO A 385 -14.63 27.56 10.66
C PRO A 385 -14.60 26.13 11.23
N ALA A 386 -13.47 25.52 11.10
CA ALA A 386 -13.15 24.27 11.76
C ALA A 386 -12.73 24.53 13.22
N ILE A 387 -13.03 23.59 14.11
CA ILE A 387 -12.60 23.61 15.52
C ILE A 387 -11.78 22.35 15.77
N GLN A 388 -10.58 22.53 16.30
CA GLN A 388 -9.70 21.42 16.64
C GLN A 388 -9.29 21.51 18.12
N VAL A 389 -9.78 20.62 18.94
CA VAL A 389 -9.36 20.48 20.34
C VAL A 389 -8.40 19.30 20.39
N LEU A 390 -7.09 19.60 20.48
CA LEU A 390 -6.01 18.63 20.24
C LEU A 390 -6.10 17.41 21.16
N GLY A 391 -6.21 16.24 20.56
CA GLY A 391 -6.31 14.97 21.28
C GLY A 391 -7.60 14.76 22.05
N ALA A 392 -8.65 15.59 21.82
CA ALA A 392 -9.98 15.47 22.42
C ALA A 392 -11.05 15.26 21.35
N PHE A 393 -11.30 16.25 20.49
CA PHE A 393 -12.25 16.14 19.38
C PHE A 393 -11.98 17.16 18.26
N ASN A 394 -12.56 16.93 17.09
CA ASN A 394 -12.61 17.86 15.98
C ASN A 394 -14.09 18.17 15.64
N GLY A 395 -14.45 19.45 15.68
CA GLY A 395 -15.78 19.95 15.39
C GLY A 395 -15.77 21.06 14.34
N GLY A 396 -16.88 21.77 14.19
CA GLY A 396 -17.06 22.76 13.15
C GLY A 396 -17.12 22.16 11.75
N ALA A 397 -16.83 22.95 10.72
CA ALA A 397 -16.85 22.46 9.34
C ALA A 397 -15.63 21.60 8.99
N ALA A 398 -15.74 20.80 7.91
CA ALA A 398 -14.60 20.07 7.37
C ALA A 398 -13.56 21.06 6.79
N PRO A 399 -12.27 21.00 7.19
CA PRO A 399 -11.25 21.93 6.73
C PRO A 399 -10.85 21.73 5.25
N ALA A 400 -11.21 20.60 4.66
CA ALA A 400 -11.00 20.35 3.23
C ALA A 400 -11.65 21.43 2.35
N GLY A 401 -12.73 22.09 2.85
CA GLY A 401 -13.48 23.05 2.07
C GLY A 401 -14.08 22.39 0.82
N GLN A 402 -14.69 23.20 -0.05
CA GLN A 402 -15.13 22.72 -1.36
C GLN A 402 -13.90 22.54 -2.24
N SER A 403 -13.69 21.33 -2.74
CA SER A 403 -12.57 21.02 -3.63
C SER A 403 -12.99 20.12 -4.79
N PHE A 404 -12.30 20.35 -5.92
CA PHE A 404 -12.38 19.56 -7.14
C PHE A 404 -10.98 19.19 -7.58
N ASP A 405 -10.75 17.92 -7.78
CA ASP A 405 -9.46 17.37 -8.17
C ASP A 405 -9.64 16.49 -9.40
N THR A 406 -8.95 16.81 -10.48
CA THR A 406 -9.01 16.03 -11.72
C THR A 406 -7.61 15.65 -12.17
N GLN A 407 -7.28 14.39 -12.00
CA GLN A 407 -6.02 13.81 -12.43
C GLN A 407 -6.18 13.16 -13.81
N ASN A 408 -5.22 13.42 -14.70
CA ASN A 408 -5.12 12.80 -16.01
C ASN A 408 -3.71 12.23 -16.17
N ASN A 409 -3.59 10.90 -16.16
CA ASN A 409 -2.32 10.21 -16.22
C ASN A 409 -2.23 9.41 -17.52
N HIS A 410 -1.11 9.56 -18.23
CA HIS A 410 -0.80 8.80 -19.43
C HIS A 410 0.47 8.02 -19.16
N GLU A 411 0.48 6.75 -19.49
CA GLU A 411 1.65 5.89 -19.39
C GLU A 411 1.82 5.12 -20.69
N PHE A 412 3.01 5.17 -21.25
CA PHE A 412 3.42 4.39 -22.41
C PHE A 412 4.64 3.55 -22.03
N GLN A 413 4.62 2.30 -22.40
CA GLN A 413 5.72 1.35 -22.21
C GLN A 413 5.94 0.59 -23.51
N ASP A 414 7.20 0.35 -23.88
CA ASP A 414 7.57 -0.48 -25.00
C ASP A 414 8.78 -1.34 -24.61
N TYR A 415 8.59 -2.65 -24.66
CA TYR A 415 9.57 -3.62 -24.20
C TYR A 415 9.87 -4.62 -25.32
N VAL A 416 11.13 -4.81 -25.59
CA VAL A 416 11.62 -5.80 -26.58
C VAL A 416 12.47 -6.82 -25.84
N THR A 417 12.12 -8.10 -25.99
CA THR A 417 12.90 -9.22 -25.50
C THR A 417 13.50 -9.98 -26.66
N VAL A 418 14.82 -10.23 -26.61
CA VAL A 418 15.57 -10.97 -27.62
C VAL A 418 16.33 -12.10 -26.93
N VAL A 419 16.07 -13.33 -27.33
CA VAL A 419 16.76 -14.52 -26.81
C VAL A 419 17.78 -15.01 -27.85
N HIS A 420 19.07 -14.95 -27.46
CA HIS A 420 20.14 -15.44 -28.36
C HIS A 420 21.18 -16.26 -27.59
N GLY A 421 21.36 -17.51 -27.98
CA GLY A 421 22.30 -18.40 -27.30
C GLY A 421 21.95 -18.58 -25.81
N ALA A 422 22.88 -18.22 -24.92
CA ALA A 422 22.72 -18.30 -23.48
C ALA A 422 22.13 -17.00 -22.88
N HIS A 423 21.89 -15.99 -23.69
CA HIS A 423 21.48 -14.65 -23.28
C HIS A 423 20.00 -14.39 -23.54
N SER A 424 19.33 -13.69 -22.61
CA SER A 424 18.00 -13.14 -22.78
C SER A 424 18.07 -11.63 -22.52
N TRP A 425 18.23 -10.89 -23.60
CA TRP A 425 18.26 -9.43 -23.57
C TRP A 425 16.87 -8.84 -23.49
N ARG A 426 16.69 -7.84 -22.63
CA ARG A 426 15.45 -7.07 -22.57
C ARG A 426 15.76 -5.58 -22.57
N PHE A 427 15.11 -4.85 -23.46
CA PHE A 427 15.21 -3.41 -23.60
C PHE A 427 13.85 -2.80 -23.36
N GLY A 428 13.81 -1.62 -22.76
CA GLY A 428 12.53 -0.98 -22.56
C GLY A 428 12.61 0.51 -22.35
N VAL A 429 11.51 1.16 -22.70
CA VAL A 429 11.22 2.56 -22.41
C VAL A 429 9.90 2.66 -21.72
N ARG A 430 9.82 3.55 -20.76
CA ARG A 430 8.58 3.92 -20.07
C ARG A 430 8.48 5.43 -20.00
N LEU A 431 7.41 5.96 -20.53
CA LEU A 431 7.07 7.38 -20.49
C LEU A 431 5.81 7.54 -19.65
N ARG A 432 5.81 8.49 -18.73
CA ARG A 432 4.63 8.81 -17.94
C ARG A 432 4.42 10.32 -17.92
N ARG A 433 3.19 10.73 -18.15
CA ARG A 433 2.73 12.08 -17.90
C ARG A 433 1.65 12.04 -16.83
N GLU A 434 1.88 12.74 -15.75
CA GLU A 434 0.88 13.01 -14.71
C GLU A 434 0.46 14.46 -14.81
N ALA A 435 -0.82 14.73 -14.80
CA ALA A 435 -1.37 16.07 -14.79
C ALA A 435 -2.53 16.15 -13.80
N ASP A 436 -2.60 17.25 -13.07
CA ASP A 436 -3.59 17.48 -12.03
C ASP A 436 -4.15 18.90 -12.16
N ASP A 437 -5.47 18.98 -12.36
CA ASP A 437 -6.24 20.22 -12.36
C ASP A 437 -7.02 20.26 -11.05
N ASN A 438 -6.61 21.13 -10.13
CA ASN A 438 -7.11 21.12 -8.77
C ASN A 438 -7.64 22.49 -8.35
N ILE A 439 -8.85 22.53 -7.82
CA ILE A 439 -9.43 23.66 -7.13
C ILE A 439 -9.60 23.26 -5.66
N SER A 440 -8.83 23.88 -4.78
CA SER A 440 -8.87 23.58 -3.35
C SER A 440 -9.13 24.82 -2.52
N ARG A 441 -10.24 24.82 -1.80
CA ARG A 441 -10.57 25.81 -0.77
C ARG A 441 -10.28 25.30 0.64
N GLN A 442 -9.23 24.49 0.76
CA GLN A 442 -8.78 23.97 2.05
C GLN A 442 -8.51 25.10 3.02
N ASN A 443 -9.13 25.05 4.20
CA ASN A 443 -8.98 26.01 5.28
C ASN A 443 -9.33 27.49 4.92
N PHE A 444 -10.12 27.73 3.90
CA PHE A 444 -10.57 29.08 3.51
C PHE A 444 -11.60 29.67 4.48
N LYS A 445 -12.16 28.87 5.38
CA LYS A 445 -13.04 29.33 6.47
C LYS A 445 -12.32 29.42 7.82
N GLY A 446 -11.05 29.02 7.85
CA GLY A 446 -10.19 28.99 9.01
C GLY A 446 -10.43 27.83 9.94
N THR A 447 -9.44 27.60 10.79
CA THR A 447 -9.44 26.57 11.83
C THR A 447 -9.00 27.19 13.15
N PHE A 448 -9.82 27.09 14.18
CA PHE A 448 -9.45 27.39 15.55
C PHE A 448 -8.88 26.13 16.21
N THR A 449 -7.67 26.24 16.77
CA THR A 449 -7.00 25.14 17.47
C THR A 449 -6.91 25.48 18.96
N PHE A 450 -7.27 24.51 19.79
CA PHE A 450 -7.12 24.54 21.22
C PHE A 450 -6.09 23.51 21.64
N SER A 451 -4.96 23.96 22.18
CA SER A 451 -3.92 23.11 22.75
C SER A 451 -3.99 23.14 24.29
N GLY A 452 -3.38 22.17 24.93
CA GLY A 452 -3.06 22.25 26.34
C GLY A 452 -2.08 23.40 26.63
N GLY A 453 -1.84 23.68 27.90
CA GLY A 453 -0.89 24.69 28.33
C GLY A 453 -0.98 25.00 29.80
N ALA A 454 -0.17 25.97 30.28
CA ALA A 454 -0.28 26.47 31.64
C ALA A 454 -1.46 27.46 31.78
N ALA A 455 -2.20 27.36 32.86
CA ALA A 455 -3.30 28.27 33.18
C ALA A 455 -3.49 28.42 34.67
N PRO A 456 -4.10 29.52 35.13
CA PRO A 456 -4.39 29.73 36.56
C PRO A 456 -5.29 28.62 37.11
N VAL A 457 -5.00 28.17 38.31
CA VAL A 457 -5.93 27.37 39.10
C VAL A 457 -7.12 28.27 39.48
N LEU A 458 -8.34 27.79 39.25
CA LEU A 458 -9.53 28.54 39.55
C LEU A 458 -10.23 27.97 40.79
N ASP A 459 -10.77 28.83 41.63
CA ASP A 459 -11.65 28.47 42.75
C ASP A 459 -13.10 28.18 42.31
N ALA A 460 -13.99 27.86 43.22
CA ALA A 460 -15.39 27.60 42.94
C ALA A 460 -16.17 28.79 42.32
N ASN A 461 -15.63 30.00 42.42
CA ASN A 461 -16.19 31.23 41.84
C ASN A 461 -15.50 31.61 40.52
N ASN A 462 -14.70 30.71 39.96
CA ASN A 462 -13.88 30.93 38.77
C ASN A 462 -12.84 32.05 38.89
N GLN A 463 -12.38 32.36 40.12
CA GLN A 463 -11.31 33.32 40.38
C GLN A 463 -9.96 32.63 40.51
N PRO A 464 -8.86 33.22 40.01
CA PRO A 464 -7.53 32.66 40.13
C PRO A 464 -7.12 32.49 41.60
N VAL A 465 -6.74 31.27 41.97
CA VAL A 465 -6.12 30.99 43.27
C VAL A 465 -4.72 31.57 43.26
N ARG A 466 -4.38 32.31 44.33
CA ARG A 466 -3.11 33.02 44.48
C ARG A 466 -2.23 32.40 45.54
N ASP A 467 -0.93 32.45 45.31
CA ASP A 467 0.07 32.06 46.31
C ASP A 467 0.24 33.11 47.41
N SER A 468 1.16 32.88 48.34
CA SER A 468 1.48 33.81 49.43
C SER A 468 2.08 35.15 48.97
N ALA A 469 2.60 35.22 47.73
CA ALA A 469 3.11 36.43 47.10
C ALA A 469 2.05 37.16 46.27
N GLY A 470 0.79 36.65 46.24
CA GLY A 470 -0.31 37.25 45.51
C GLY A 470 -0.30 36.89 44.00
N GLN A 471 0.59 36.02 43.56
CA GLN A 471 0.65 35.57 42.13
C GLN A 471 -0.32 34.44 41.89
N PRO A 472 -0.96 34.36 40.69
CA PRO A 472 -1.79 33.23 40.31
C PRO A 472 -0.99 31.92 40.26
N ILE A 473 -1.45 30.90 40.96
CA ILE A 473 -0.91 29.54 40.87
C ILE A 473 -1.31 28.99 39.52
N SER A 474 -0.34 28.70 38.65
CA SER A 474 -0.58 28.13 37.32
C SER A 474 -0.22 26.66 37.27
N LEU A 475 -1.12 25.85 36.70
CA LEU A 475 -0.92 24.42 36.45
C LEU A 475 -1.20 24.10 34.98
N PRO A 476 -0.66 23.00 34.46
CA PRO A 476 -1.03 22.53 33.13
C PRO A 476 -2.52 22.17 33.05
N ILE A 477 -3.18 22.66 32.04
CA ILE A 477 -4.54 22.27 31.66
C ILE A 477 -4.55 21.52 30.32
N THR A 478 -5.54 20.64 30.15
CA THR A 478 -5.78 19.94 28.88
C THR A 478 -6.39 20.88 27.85
N SER A 479 -6.33 20.49 26.59
CA SER A 479 -6.97 21.18 25.45
C SER A 479 -8.48 21.32 25.64
N ILE A 480 -9.14 20.25 26.15
CA ILE A 480 -10.58 20.29 26.44
C ILE A 480 -10.94 21.21 27.57
N GLU A 481 -10.11 21.33 28.60
CA GLU A 481 -10.32 22.27 29.68
C GLU A 481 -10.16 23.72 29.21
N ARG A 482 -9.19 24.02 28.33
CA ARG A 482 -9.06 25.34 27.71
C ARG A 482 -10.30 25.68 26.89
N TYR A 483 -10.80 24.72 26.09
CA TYR A 483 -12.02 24.90 25.31
C TYR A 483 -13.24 25.12 26.21
N ARG A 484 -13.36 24.36 27.33
CA ARG A 484 -14.41 24.51 28.33
C ARG A 484 -14.40 25.90 28.96
N ARG A 485 -13.25 26.38 29.41
CA ARG A 485 -13.07 27.72 29.96
C ARG A 485 -13.48 28.80 28.97
N THR A 486 -13.13 28.63 27.71
CA THR A 486 -13.53 29.57 26.65
C THR A 486 -15.03 29.71 26.55
N LEU A 487 -15.76 28.61 26.47
CA LEU A 487 -17.23 28.64 26.37
C LEU A 487 -17.89 29.11 27.65
N LEU A 488 -17.36 28.69 28.81
CA LEU A 488 -17.89 29.10 30.12
C LEU A 488 -17.80 30.63 30.31
N PHE A 489 -16.62 31.19 30.05
CA PHE A 489 -16.41 32.62 30.26
C PHE A 489 -17.09 33.48 29.19
N GLN A 490 -17.22 33.00 27.95
CA GLN A 490 -18.09 33.65 26.95
C GLN A 490 -19.53 33.67 27.40
N LYS A 491 -20.06 32.58 27.97
CA LYS A 491 -21.43 32.52 28.52
C LYS A 491 -21.63 33.46 29.71
N LEU A 492 -20.56 33.72 30.47
CA LEU A 492 -20.57 34.67 31.60
C LEU A 492 -20.33 36.13 31.15
N GLY A 493 -20.08 36.39 29.84
CA GLY A 493 -19.94 37.75 29.31
C GLY A 493 -18.54 38.34 29.47
N PHE A 494 -17.51 37.53 29.75
CA PHE A 494 -16.12 37.99 29.88
C PHE A 494 -15.58 38.40 28.51
N THR A 495 -14.71 39.39 28.52
CA THR A 495 -13.99 39.84 27.33
C THR A 495 -12.96 38.80 26.88
N PRO A 496 -12.56 38.75 25.59
CA PRO A 496 -11.53 37.85 25.12
C PRO A 496 -10.21 37.90 25.92
N SER A 497 -9.79 39.07 26.34
CA SER A 497 -8.59 39.29 27.17
C SER A 497 -8.72 38.66 28.56
N GLU A 498 -9.88 38.81 29.21
CA GLU A 498 -10.16 38.14 30.49
C GLU A 498 -10.22 36.63 30.34
N ILE A 499 -10.85 36.12 29.25
CA ILE A 499 -10.90 34.68 28.94
C ILE A 499 -9.49 34.14 28.80
N ALA A 500 -8.62 34.84 28.07
CA ALA A 500 -7.23 34.43 27.86
C ALA A 500 -6.44 34.41 29.20
N SER A 501 -6.60 35.44 30.05
CA SER A 501 -5.94 35.51 31.37
C SER A 501 -6.37 34.40 32.32
N LEU A 502 -7.58 33.85 32.14
CA LEU A 502 -8.13 32.70 32.87
C LEU A 502 -7.82 31.34 32.22
N GLY A 503 -6.97 31.31 31.20
CA GLY A 503 -6.55 30.10 30.52
C GLY A 503 -7.55 29.57 29.50
N GLY A 504 -8.51 30.39 29.07
CA GLY A 504 -9.38 30.13 27.92
C GLY A 504 -8.80 30.68 26.61
N GLY A 505 -9.64 30.76 25.57
CA GLY A 505 -9.26 31.25 24.25
C GLY A 505 -8.58 30.18 23.37
N ALA A 506 -8.76 30.28 22.06
CA ALA A 506 -8.05 29.42 21.11
C ALA A 506 -6.54 29.69 21.18
N SER A 507 -5.74 28.62 21.06
CA SER A 507 -4.28 28.76 21.07
C SER A 507 -3.75 29.30 19.74
N GLN A 508 -4.47 28.96 18.66
CA GLN A 508 -4.09 29.33 17.31
C GLN A 508 -5.34 29.44 16.42
N PHE A 509 -5.31 30.36 15.49
CA PHE A 509 -6.20 30.40 14.34
C PHE A 509 -5.37 30.35 13.06
N SER A 510 -5.75 29.47 12.13
CA SER A 510 -5.13 29.40 10.82
C SER A 510 -6.16 29.57 9.72
N ILE A 511 -5.84 30.30 8.65
CA ILE A 511 -6.70 30.51 7.50
C ILE A 511 -5.85 30.59 6.24
N ILE A 512 -6.38 30.09 5.11
CA ILE A 512 -5.78 30.20 3.80
C ILE A 512 -6.63 31.15 2.95
N ALA A 513 -5.97 32.01 2.18
CA ALA A 513 -6.61 32.93 1.26
C ALA A 513 -5.85 32.97 -0.07
N GLY A 514 -6.49 33.44 -1.13
CA GLY A 514 -5.90 33.58 -2.46
C GLY A 514 -6.61 32.71 -3.52
N ASP A 515 -5.90 32.41 -4.62
CA ASP A 515 -6.45 31.65 -5.74
C ASP A 515 -6.54 30.14 -5.40
N PRO A 516 -7.74 29.53 -5.37
CA PRO A 516 -7.89 28.12 -5.10
C PRO A 516 -7.49 27.21 -6.27
N GLY A 517 -7.43 27.73 -7.50
CA GLY A 517 -7.19 26.97 -8.72
C GLY A 517 -5.70 26.78 -9.00
N LEU A 518 -5.28 25.59 -9.41
CA LEU A 518 -3.91 25.30 -9.84
C LEU A 518 -3.91 24.07 -10.75
N SER A 519 -3.26 24.21 -11.91
CA SER A 519 -2.97 23.10 -12.82
C SER A 519 -1.47 22.86 -12.84
N VAL A 520 -1.07 21.58 -12.67
CA VAL A 520 0.33 21.16 -12.70
C VAL A 520 0.48 19.90 -13.54
N SER A 521 1.65 19.72 -14.15
CA SER A 521 1.96 18.48 -14.85
C SER A 521 3.43 18.11 -14.69
N GLN A 522 3.69 16.82 -14.76
CA GLN A 522 5.01 16.23 -14.65
C GLN A 522 5.18 15.20 -15.75
N PHE A 523 6.40 15.06 -16.25
CA PHE A 523 6.78 14.05 -17.20
C PHE A 523 7.93 13.22 -16.62
N ASP A 524 7.79 11.89 -16.66
CA ASP A 524 8.79 10.94 -16.19
C ASP A 524 9.26 10.08 -17.37
N LEU A 525 10.56 9.90 -17.49
CA LEU A 525 11.22 8.98 -18.43
C LEU A 525 11.94 7.89 -17.64
N GLY A 526 11.77 6.64 -18.04
CA GLY A 526 12.59 5.51 -17.61
C GLY A 526 13.00 4.68 -18.81
N THR A 527 14.30 4.40 -18.95
CA THR A 527 14.82 3.48 -19.97
C THR A 527 15.67 2.44 -19.32
N PHE A 528 15.66 1.21 -19.85
CA PHE A 528 16.48 0.16 -19.29
C PHE A 528 16.98 -0.84 -20.35
N ILE A 529 18.06 -1.51 -19.98
CA ILE A 529 18.59 -2.70 -20.64
C ILE A 529 18.90 -3.75 -19.58
N SER A 530 18.59 -4.99 -19.84
CA SER A 530 18.98 -6.12 -19.00
C SER A 530 19.34 -7.34 -19.82
N ASP A 531 20.16 -8.21 -19.23
CA ASP A 531 20.55 -9.51 -19.77
C ASP A 531 20.48 -10.57 -18.67
N ASP A 532 19.72 -11.62 -18.91
CA ASP A 532 19.75 -12.84 -18.11
C ASP A 532 20.67 -13.84 -18.83
N TRP A 533 21.91 -13.95 -18.35
CA TRP A 533 22.96 -14.80 -18.93
C TRP A 533 23.02 -16.15 -18.22
N LYS A 534 22.58 -17.19 -18.91
CA LYS A 534 22.66 -18.61 -18.45
C LYS A 534 24.05 -19.18 -18.72
N ILE A 535 24.97 -18.92 -17.79
CA ILE A 535 26.38 -19.43 -17.91
C ILE A 535 26.41 -20.96 -17.95
N SER A 536 25.53 -21.58 -17.15
CA SER A 536 25.38 -23.03 -17.12
C SER A 536 23.94 -23.42 -16.73
N ARG A 537 23.61 -24.69 -16.69
CA ARG A 537 22.33 -25.17 -16.16
C ARG A 537 22.13 -24.85 -14.68
N ALA A 538 23.20 -24.65 -13.94
CA ALA A 538 23.17 -24.38 -12.51
C ALA A 538 23.37 -22.91 -12.16
N LEU A 539 23.78 -22.05 -13.11
CA LEU A 539 24.15 -20.67 -12.82
C LEU A 539 23.59 -19.71 -13.86
N THR A 540 22.81 -18.76 -13.38
CA THR A 540 22.31 -17.59 -14.15
C THR A 540 22.82 -16.32 -13.48
N ILE A 541 23.34 -15.39 -14.28
CA ILE A 541 23.70 -14.02 -13.87
C ILE A 541 22.74 -13.08 -14.57
N SER A 542 22.09 -12.19 -13.81
CA SER A 542 21.23 -11.12 -14.31
C SER A 542 21.96 -9.79 -14.17
N LEU A 543 22.14 -9.07 -15.24
CA LEU A 543 22.73 -7.73 -15.26
C LEU A 543 21.71 -6.76 -15.82
N GLY A 544 21.58 -5.59 -15.21
CA GLY A 544 20.64 -4.59 -15.65
C GLY A 544 21.16 -3.18 -15.41
N PHE A 545 20.72 -2.29 -16.26
CA PHE A 545 20.99 -0.86 -16.14
C PHE A 545 19.73 -0.10 -16.47
N ARG A 546 19.37 0.86 -15.63
CA ARG A 546 18.22 1.71 -15.81
C ARG A 546 18.61 3.17 -15.63
N TYR A 547 18.03 4.05 -16.43
CA TYR A 547 18.11 5.49 -16.29
C TYR A 547 16.72 6.06 -16.06
N GLU A 548 16.61 7.00 -15.12
CA GLU A 548 15.36 7.68 -14.82
C GLU A 548 15.55 9.21 -14.85
N ALA A 549 14.50 9.93 -15.19
CA ALA A 549 14.46 11.39 -15.14
C ALA A 549 13.02 11.87 -14.95
N GLN A 550 12.85 13.00 -14.26
CA GLN A 550 11.56 13.65 -14.04
C GLN A 550 11.68 15.16 -14.24
N THR A 551 10.62 15.82 -14.74
CA THR A 551 10.69 17.24 -15.11
C THR A 551 10.56 18.22 -13.97
N ASN A 552 10.02 17.79 -12.81
CA ASN A 552 9.70 18.65 -11.68
C ASN A 552 10.84 18.88 -10.69
N ILE A 553 11.98 18.21 -10.87
CA ILE A 553 13.25 18.48 -10.15
C ILE A 553 14.41 18.64 -11.11
N GLY A 554 15.51 19.24 -10.65
CA GLY A 554 16.70 19.49 -11.47
C GLY A 554 17.61 18.30 -11.68
N ASP A 555 17.40 17.20 -10.93
CA ASP A 555 18.23 16.01 -11.01
C ASP A 555 18.06 15.27 -12.34
N ARG A 556 19.20 14.83 -12.94
CA ARG A 556 19.26 14.12 -14.21
C ARG A 556 20.28 12.99 -14.18
N HIS A 557 20.75 12.61 -12.99
CA HIS A 557 21.85 11.66 -12.84
C HIS A 557 21.41 10.32 -12.25
N ASP A 558 20.12 9.97 -12.38
CA ASP A 558 19.52 8.78 -11.77
C ASP A 558 19.89 7.51 -12.53
N LEU A 559 21.14 7.06 -12.35
CA LEU A 559 21.70 5.85 -12.95
C LEU A 559 21.55 4.68 -12.00
N ALA A 560 20.79 3.65 -12.37
CA ALA A 560 20.39 2.53 -11.53
C ALA A 560 20.93 1.18 -12.02
N PRO A 561 22.22 0.88 -11.83
CA PRO A 561 22.77 -0.45 -12.10
C PRO A 561 22.19 -1.50 -11.15
N ARG A 562 22.00 -2.72 -11.67
CA ARG A 562 21.48 -3.86 -10.95
C ARG A 562 22.21 -5.12 -11.36
N ALA A 563 22.46 -5.99 -10.40
CA ALA A 563 23.07 -7.28 -10.63
C ALA A 563 22.41 -8.36 -9.77
N GLY A 564 22.25 -9.52 -10.33
CA GLY A 564 21.71 -10.69 -9.65
C GLY A 564 22.46 -11.96 -10.03
N ILE A 565 22.46 -12.92 -9.14
CA ILE A 565 22.98 -14.26 -9.37
C ILE A 565 21.98 -15.28 -8.81
N ALA A 566 21.73 -16.32 -9.56
CA ALA A 566 20.99 -17.49 -9.12
C ALA A 566 21.79 -18.73 -9.37
N TRP A 567 22.18 -19.43 -8.30
CA TRP A 567 23.08 -20.59 -8.35
C TRP A 567 22.45 -21.80 -7.67
N ALA A 568 22.21 -22.85 -8.45
CA ALA A 568 21.80 -24.17 -7.96
C ALA A 568 23.02 -24.90 -7.33
N LEU A 569 23.22 -24.67 -6.02
CA LEU A 569 24.34 -25.26 -5.26
C LEU A 569 24.24 -26.78 -5.15
N ALA A 570 23.03 -27.30 -5.10
CA ALA A 570 22.74 -28.73 -5.03
C ALA A 570 21.35 -29.01 -5.65
N PRO A 571 21.01 -30.27 -5.96
CA PRO A 571 19.67 -30.64 -6.35
C PRO A 571 18.64 -30.10 -5.37
N LYS A 572 17.62 -29.40 -5.86
CA LYS A 572 16.54 -28.80 -5.04
C LYS A 572 16.97 -27.67 -4.11
N THR A 573 18.17 -27.08 -4.32
CA THR A 573 18.66 -25.95 -3.50
C THR A 573 19.26 -24.89 -4.41
N VAL A 574 18.71 -23.66 -4.35
CA VAL A 574 19.22 -22.50 -5.08
C VAL A 574 19.57 -21.40 -4.10
N THR A 575 20.71 -20.78 -4.29
CA THR A 575 21.07 -19.53 -3.61
C THR A 575 20.92 -18.40 -4.62
N ARG A 576 20.25 -17.32 -4.18
CA ARG A 576 20.16 -16.08 -4.95
C ARG A 576 20.80 -14.96 -4.18
N ALA A 577 21.50 -14.11 -4.89
CA ALA A 577 21.97 -12.84 -4.33
C ALA A 577 21.71 -11.75 -5.36
N GLY A 578 21.44 -10.55 -4.89
CA GLY A 578 21.21 -9.41 -5.75
C GLY A 578 21.63 -8.10 -5.08
N PHE A 579 22.02 -7.17 -5.92
CA PHE A 579 22.28 -5.79 -5.57
C PHE A 579 21.68 -4.87 -6.62
N GLY A 580 21.12 -3.74 -6.18
CA GLY A 580 20.57 -2.76 -7.11
C GLY A 580 20.46 -1.38 -6.50
N ILE A 581 20.55 -0.38 -7.36
CA ILE A 581 20.25 1.01 -7.07
C ILE A 581 18.88 1.33 -7.62
N PHE A 582 18.07 2.02 -6.82
CA PHE A 582 16.70 2.38 -7.18
C PHE A 582 16.44 3.83 -6.78
N TYR A 583 15.75 4.56 -7.63
CA TYR A 583 15.35 5.93 -7.33
C TYR A 583 13.85 6.00 -7.03
N ASP A 584 13.48 6.84 -6.06
CA ASP A 584 12.08 7.21 -5.83
C ASP A 584 11.81 8.58 -6.44
N ARG A 585 10.55 8.99 -6.51
CA ARG A 585 10.15 10.19 -7.20
C ARG A 585 9.74 11.30 -6.26
N PHE A 586 9.99 12.53 -6.69
CA PHE A 586 9.33 13.70 -6.13
C PHE A 586 7.95 13.82 -6.80
N GLY A 587 6.90 13.43 -6.08
CA GLY A 587 5.55 13.32 -6.65
C GLY A 587 4.94 14.69 -7.00
N LEU A 588 4.04 14.68 -8.00
CA LEU A 588 3.34 15.87 -8.51
C LEU A 588 2.58 16.64 -7.41
N ALA A 589 2.02 15.95 -6.40
CA ALA A 589 1.34 16.57 -5.28
C ALA A 589 2.25 17.50 -4.45
N ASN A 590 3.55 17.19 -4.35
CA ASN A 590 4.52 18.02 -3.66
C ASN A 590 4.82 19.29 -4.45
N THR A 591 4.97 19.17 -5.77
CA THR A 591 5.11 20.31 -6.70
C THR A 591 3.89 21.22 -6.59
N MET A 592 2.68 20.63 -6.57
CA MET A 592 1.43 21.38 -6.41
C MET A 592 1.40 22.12 -5.07
N THR A 593 1.79 21.47 -3.97
CA THR A 593 1.82 22.10 -2.65
C THR A 593 2.76 23.31 -2.62
N ALA A 594 3.98 23.17 -3.14
CA ALA A 594 4.95 24.24 -3.21
C ALA A 594 4.48 25.42 -4.08
N LEU A 595 3.92 25.14 -5.26
CA LEU A 595 3.40 26.18 -6.16
C LEU A 595 2.16 26.87 -5.60
N ARG A 596 1.32 26.15 -4.87
CA ARG A 596 0.09 26.69 -4.27
C ARG A 596 0.40 27.57 -3.07
N ARG A 597 1.23 27.11 -2.14
CA ARG A 597 1.55 27.78 -0.86
C ARG A 597 2.86 28.58 -0.93
N ASN A 598 3.16 29.16 -2.06
CA ASN A 598 4.38 29.95 -2.26
C ASN A 598 4.33 31.35 -1.64
N GLY A 599 3.24 31.72 -0.97
CA GLY A 599 3.02 33.05 -0.40
C GLY A 599 2.54 34.10 -1.41
N ILE A 600 2.42 33.74 -2.69
CA ILE A 600 1.91 34.60 -3.78
C ILE A 600 0.53 34.15 -4.23
N ARG A 601 0.40 32.88 -4.65
CA ARG A 601 -0.86 32.33 -5.14
C ARG A 601 -1.85 32.11 -4.00
N GLN A 602 -1.39 31.44 -2.94
CA GLN A 602 -2.12 31.34 -1.68
C GLN A 602 -1.22 31.80 -0.52
N GLN A 603 -1.85 32.44 0.41
CA GLN A 603 -1.25 32.90 1.66
C GLN A 603 -1.92 32.18 2.81
N GLN A 604 -1.13 31.52 3.63
CA GLN A 604 -1.60 30.96 4.90
C GLN A 604 -1.21 31.89 6.03
N TYR A 605 -2.21 32.34 6.78
CA TYR A 605 -2.04 33.18 7.96
C TYR A 605 -2.23 32.32 9.21
N ILE A 606 -1.33 32.47 10.16
CA ILE A 606 -1.39 31.83 11.47
C ILE A 606 -1.34 32.93 12.54
N LEU A 607 -2.34 32.96 13.40
CA LEU A 607 -2.46 33.88 14.51
C LEU A 607 -2.42 33.09 15.81
N THR A 608 -1.51 33.45 16.69
CA THR A 608 -1.40 32.85 18.04
C THR A 608 -2.32 33.61 19.01
N ASN A 609 -3.02 32.87 19.86
CA ASN A 609 -3.97 33.38 20.87
C ASN A 609 -4.98 34.40 20.30
N PRO A 610 -5.77 34.02 19.27
CA PRO A 610 -6.74 34.91 18.65
C PRO A 610 -7.84 35.29 19.67
N ASP A 611 -8.31 36.53 19.62
CA ASP A 611 -9.33 37.11 20.49
C ASP A 611 -10.74 37.13 19.91
N PHE A 612 -10.93 36.56 18.72
CA PHE A 612 -12.16 36.63 17.94
C PHE A 612 -12.90 35.28 17.79
N PHE A 613 -12.62 34.30 18.63
CA PHE A 613 -13.38 33.05 18.60
C PHE A 613 -14.83 33.28 19.06
N PRO A 614 -15.89 32.73 18.36
CA PRO A 614 -15.82 31.77 17.26
C PRO A 614 -15.92 32.40 15.86
N SER A 615 -15.88 33.70 15.70
CA SER A 615 -16.18 34.44 14.48
C SER A 615 -14.91 35.05 13.85
N PRO A 616 -14.31 34.36 12.81
CA PRO A 616 -13.12 34.88 12.15
C PRO A 616 -13.40 36.25 11.49
N PRO A 617 -12.46 37.22 11.59
CA PRO A 617 -12.56 38.46 10.84
C PRO A 617 -12.31 38.25 9.33
N PRO A 618 -12.71 39.18 8.48
CA PRO A 618 -12.36 39.16 7.05
C PRO A 618 -10.85 39.07 6.85
N VAL A 619 -10.42 38.32 5.82
CA VAL A 619 -8.98 38.16 5.53
C VAL A 619 -8.27 39.49 5.33
N SER A 620 -8.93 40.50 4.76
CA SER A 620 -8.39 41.86 4.56
C SER A 620 -7.99 42.56 5.84
N SER A 621 -8.57 42.21 6.99
CA SER A 621 -8.22 42.79 8.30
C SER A 621 -7.11 42.02 9.03
N LEU A 622 -6.70 40.83 8.52
CA LEU A 622 -5.66 40.05 9.18
C LEU A 622 -4.28 40.69 9.17
N SER A 623 -4.02 41.65 8.27
CA SER A 623 -2.78 42.43 8.26
C SER A 623 -2.66 43.34 9.50
N GLY A 624 -3.76 43.67 10.19
CA GLY A 624 -3.75 44.39 11.46
C GLY A 624 -3.41 43.56 12.68
N PHE A 625 -3.35 42.24 12.55
CA PHE A 625 -2.95 41.33 13.61
C PHE A 625 -1.48 40.90 13.44
N GLN A 626 -0.84 40.52 14.53
CA GLN A 626 0.44 39.81 14.44
C GLN A 626 0.21 38.42 13.83
N SER A 627 0.17 38.34 12.50
CA SER A 627 -0.01 37.10 11.76
C SER A 627 1.31 36.64 11.17
N MET A 628 1.59 35.34 11.35
CA MET A 628 2.71 34.70 10.71
C MET A 628 2.26 34.08 9.39
N GLN A 629 2.91 34.43 8.28
CA GLN A 629 2.67 33.75 7.02
C GLN A 629 3.45 32.44 6.96
N VAL A 630 2.90 31.43 6.29
CA VAL A 630 3.60 30.18 6.01
C VAL A 630 3.79 30.06 4.51
N ARG A 631 5.02 29.75 4.09
CA ARG A 631 5.40 29.54 2.70
C ARG A 631 6.00 28.16 2.54
N GLU A 632 5.63 27.47 1.46
CA GLU A 632 6.23 26.20 1.06
C GLU A 632 7.24 26.44 -0.07
N GLN A 633 8.40 25.85 0.04
CA GLN A 633 9.46 25.97 -0.97
C GLN A 633 10.10 24.60 -1.24
N VAL A 634 10.54 24.39 -2.48
CA VAL A 634 11.36 23.25 -2.86
C VAL A 634 12.82 23.68 -2.88
N SER A 635 13.70 22.92 -2.26
CA SER A 635 15.12 23.18 -2.31
C SER A 635 15.63 23.16 -3.75
N PRO A 636 16.39 24.17 -4.21
CA PRO A 636 17.02 24.12 -5.54
C PRO A 636 18.00 22.96 -5.71
N ALA A 637 18.55 22.44 -4.59
CA ALA A 637 19.46 21.30 -4.55
C ALA A 637 18.73 19.96 -4.29
N LEU A 638 17.40 19.92 -4.46
CA LEU A 638 16.63 18.70 -4.25
C LEU A 638 16.97 17.67 -5.33
N VAL A 639 17.37 16.49 -4.89
CA VAL A 639 17.65 15.32 -5.72
C VAL A 639 16.68 14.17 -5.39
N ALA A 640 16.55 13.23 -6.31
CA ALA A 640 15.69 12.06 -6.09
C ALA A 640 16.18 11.19 -4.93
N PRO A 641 15.29 10.66 -4.07
CA PRO A 641 15.67 9.67 -3.08
C PRO A 641 16.25 8.43 -3.74
N VAL A 642 17.38 7.95 -3.24
CA VAL A 642 18.07 6.77 -3.77
C VAL A 642 18.15 5.65 -2.73
N PHE A 643 17.88 4.42 -3.16
CA PHE A 643 17.97 3.20 -2.35
C PHE A 643 19.03 2.27 -2.91
N TYR A 644 19.98 1.90 -2.06
CA TYR A 644 20.92 0.81 -2.27
C TYR A 644 20.33 -0.43 -1.61
N GLN A 645 19.89 -1.39 -2.42
CA GLN A 645 19.32 -2.62 -1.91
C GLN A 645 20.23 -3.81 -2.20
N SER A 646 20.43 -4.65 -1.20
CA SER A 646 21.12 -5.94 -1.34
C SER A 646 20.30 -7.04 -0.69
N MET A 647 20.34 -8.23 -1.28
CA MET A 647 19.59 -9.38 -0.79
C MET A 647 20.39 -10.65 -1.02
N ILE A 648 20.27 -11.58 -0.08
CA ILE A 648 20.71 -12.97 -0.24
C ILE A 648 19.59 -13.90 0.22
N SER A 649 19.31 -14.92 -0.56
CA SER A 649 18.25 -15.90 -0.29
C SER A 649 18.78 -17.32 -0.51
N ILE A 650 18.40 -18.23 0.38
CA ILE A 650 18.60 -19.66 0.20
C ILE A 650 17.22 -20.29 0.07
N GLU A 651 17.00 -20.96 -1.04
CA GLU A 651 15.74 -21.58 -1.44
C GLU A 651 15.92 -23.09 -1.51
N ARG A 652 15.04 -23.83 -0.84
CA ARG A 652 15.10 -25.30 -0.82
C ARG A 652 13.74 -25.92 -1.05
N GLN A 653 13.69 -26.88 -1.94
CA GLN A 653 12.55 -27.76 -2.12
C GLN A 653 12.61 -28.92 -1.14
N LEU A 654 11.61 -29.02 -0.27
CA LEU A 654 11.39 -30.09 0.69
C LEU A 654 10.46 -31.16 0.13
N PRO A 655 10.36 -32.35 0.77
CA PRO A 655 9.34 -33.34 0.41
C PRO A 655 7.91 -32.77 0.43
N ARG A 656 6.99 -33.45 -0.23
CA ARG A 656 5.56 -33.10 -0.31
C ARG A 656 5.32 -31.73 -0.94
N ASN A 657 6.00 -31.42 -2.03
CA ASN A 657 5.83 -30.17 -2.79
C ASN A 657 5.86 -28.91 -1.89
N THR A 658 6.76 -28.89 -0.95
CA THR A 658 6.98 -27.77 -0.05
C THR A 658 8.27 -27.06 -0.42
N THR A 659 8.24 -25.73 -0.51
CA THR A 659 9.44 -24.90 -0.66
C THR A 659 9.58 -24.00 0.55
N ILE A 660 10.83 -23.81 0.96
CA ILE A 660 11.20 -22.82 1.97
C ILE A 660 12.26 -21.88 1.38
N ALA A 661 12.08 -20.60 1.60
CA ALA A 661 13.07 -19.57 1.27
C ALA A 661 13.41 -18.76 2.51
N VAL A 662 14.69 -18.60 2.80
CA VAL A 662 15.20 -17.74 3.86
C VAL A 662 15.99 -16.63 3.20
N THR A 663 15.53 -15.40 3.37
CA THR A 663 16.05 -14.22 2.69
C THR A 663 16.50 -13.19 3.72
N PHE A 664 17.72 -12.72 3.59
CA PHE A 664 18.20 -11.51 4.27
C PHE A 664 18.23 -10.36 3.26
N ALA A 665 17.57 -9.27 3.58
CA ALA A 665 17.54 -8.06 2.77
C ALA A 665 18.02 -6.86 3.57
N ASN A 666 18.82 -6.01 2.94
CA ASN A 666 19.29 -4.75 3.49
C ASN A 666 19.01 -3.62 2.50
N SER A 667 18.40 -2.54 2.98
CA SER A 667 18.10 -1.35 2.19
C SER A 667 18.68 -0.13 2.88
N HIS A 668 19.46 0.66 2.14
CA HIS A 668 20.05 1.92 2.60
C HIS A 668 19.52 3.04 1.69
N GLY A 669 18.75 3.96 2.27
CA GLY A 669 18.16 5.11 1.59
C GLY A 669 18.92 6.39 1.91
N LEU A 670 19.31 7.11 0.87
CA LEU A 670 19.92 8.44 0.94
C LEU A 670 18.99 9.44 0.25
N HIS A 671 19.21 10.71 0.55
CA HIS A 671 18.40 11.77 -0.02
C HIS A 671 16.89 11.62 0.22
N MET A 672 16.53 11.02 1.36
CA MET A 672 15.12 10.88 1.72
C MET A 672 14.51 12.26 1.90
N LEU A 673 13.29 12.42 1.39
CA LEU A 673 12.57 13.68 1.44
C LEU A 673 12.13 14.01 2.87
N ARG A 674 12.24 15.27 3.25
CA ARG A 674 11.68 15.80 4.51
C ARG A 674 11.35 17.29 4.37
N SER A 675 10.60 17.82 5.33
CA SER A 675 10.32 19.24 5.45
C SER A 675 11.04 19.83 6.67
N ARG A 676 11.48 21.07 6.56
CA ARG A 676 12.10 21.82 7.66
C ARG A 676 11.69 23.27 7.60
N ASP A 677 11.37 23.87 8.74
CA ASP A 677 11.21 25.33 8.83
C ASP A 677 12.60 25.98 8.90
N ILE A 678 12.97 26.68 7.83
CA ILE A 678 14.27 27.36 7.74
C ILE A 678 14.24 28.78 8.30
N ASN A 679 13.06 29.26 8.70
CA ASN A 679 12.88 30.55 9.37
C ASN A 679 12.26 30.39 10.77
N ALA A 680 12.40 29.24 11.40
CA ALA A 680 12.05 29.10 12.81
C ALA A 680 12.88 30.04 13.68
N PRO A 681 12.38 30.48 14.84
CA PRO A 681 13.18 31.25 15.80
C PRO A 681 14.46 30.51 16.19
N LEU A 682 15.56 31.21 16.33
CA LEU A 682 16.82 30.66 16.83
C LEU A 682 16.62 30.06 18.23
N THR A 683 17.26 28.94 18.50
CA THR A 683 17.15 28.20 19.77
C THR A 683 17.38 29.10 20.96
N GLY A 684 16.46 29.10 21.93
CA GLY A 684 16.54 29.90 23.16
C GLY A 684 16.05 31.34 23.01
N THR A 685 15.60 31.77 21.86
CA THR A 685 15.08 33.14 21.66
C THR A 685 13.55 33.22 21.64
N TYR A 686 12.87 32.12 21.53
CA TYR A 686 11.41 32.04 21.48
C TYR A 686 10.84 31.88 22.90
N ASP A 687 9.87 32.70 23.24
CA ASP A 687 9.05 32.56 24.45
C ASP A 687 7.60 32.25 24.05
N PRO A 688 7.07 31.06 24.38
CA PRO A 688 5.69 30.69 24.05
C PRO A 688 4.62 31.60 24.66
N ALA A 689 4.94 32.33 25.74
CA ALA A 689 4.04 33.28 26.40
C ALA A 689 3.94 34.61 25.66
N VAL A 690 4.92 34.96 24.83
CA VAL A 690 5.03 36.22 24.12
C VAL A 690 4.86 36.00 22.62
N PRO A 691 3.68 36.26 22.03
CA PRO A 691 3.45 36.13 20.61
C PRO A 691 4.45 36.91 19.77
N GLY A 692 5.03 36.29 18.76
CA GLY A 692 6.00 36.87 17.86
C GLY A 692 7.39 37.09 18.47
N SER A 693 7.67 36.55 19.65
CA SER A 693 9.01 36.53 20.23
C SER A 693 9.95 35.67 19.38
N GLY A 694 11.26 35.85 19.54
CA GLY A 694 12.28 35.09 18.89
C GLY A 694 13.04 35.85 17.79
N VAL A 695 14.23 35.39 17.48
CA VAL A 695 15.09 35.92 16.42
C VAL A 695 14.98 35.03 15.21
N TYR A 696 14.44 35.56 14.13
CA TYR A 696 14.19 34.83 12.86
C TYR A 696 15.33 35.05 11.88
N PRO A 697 16.00 34.00 11.37
CA PRO A 697 17.16 34.11 10.46
C PRO A 697 16.90 34.89 9.17
N LEU A 698 15.68 34.71 8.61
CA LEU A 698 15.28 35.41 7.36
C LEU A 698 14.44 36.67 7.66
N GLY A 699 14.40 37.12 8.92
CA GLY A 699 13.60 38.26 9.35
C GLY A 699 12.10 37.92 9.50
N PRO A 700 11.20 38.92 9.64
CA PRO A 700 9.80 38.76 9.95
C PRO A 700 8.95 38.34 8.73
N VAL A 701 9.41 37.36 7.95
CA VAL A 701 8.73 36.89 6.74
C VAL A 701 7.80 35.72 7.00
N GLY A 702 7.69 35.28 8.27
CA GLY A 702 6.91 34.11 8.66
C GLY A 702 7.65 32.79 8.53
N ALA A 703 6.96 31.68 8.72
CA ALA A 703 7.55 30.34 8.60
C ALA A 703 7.83 30.00 7.13
N VAL A 704 9.00 29.42 6.85
CA VAL A 704 9.41 29.00 5.52
C VAL A 704 9.69 27.50 5.55
N PHE A 705 8.75 26.72 5.07
CA PHE A 705 8.83 25.27 5.03
C PHE A 705 9.56 24.81 3.77
N LEU A 706 10.80 24.39 3.92
CA LEU A 706 11.65 23.91 2.84
C LEU A 706 11.49 22.39 2.70
N MET A 707 11.08 21.96 1.51
CA MET A 707 11.16 20.56 1.08
C MET A 707 12.58 20.26 0.63
N GLU A 708 13.27 19.36 1.31
CA GLU A 708 14.69 19.03 1.06
C GLU A 708 14.90 17.50 1.00
N SER A 709 15.98 17.08 0.35
CA SER A 709 16.39 15.68 0.21
C SER A 709 17.60 15.38 1.10
N SER A 710 17.45 15.60 2.42
CA SER A 710 18.55 15.45 3.40
C SER A 710 18.33 14.30 4.38
N GLY A 711 17.29 13.48 4.17
CA GLY A 711 16.95 12.39 5.05
C GLY A 711 17.76 11.11 4.78
N LEU A 712 17.75 10.22 5.77
CA LEU A 712 18.43 8.91 5.78
C LEU A 712 17.43 7.82 6.18
N TYR A 713 17.58 6.65 5.56
CA TYR A 713 16.80 5.46 5.87
C TYR A 713 17.68 4.22 5.88
N ASN A 714 17.54 3.35 6.87
CA ASN A 714 18.22 2.06 6.94
C ASN A 714 17.24 0.98 7.36
N GLN A 715 17.19 -0.11 6.61
CA GLN A 715 16.31 -1.23 6.91
C GLN A 715 17.04 -2.56 6.74
N ARG A 716 16.84 -3.46 7.69
CA ARG A 716 17.34 -4.84 7.65
C ARG A 716 16.18 -5.78 7.91
N GLN A 717 16.08 -6.81 7.08
CA GLN A 717 14.98 -7.77 7.15
C GLN A 717 15.50 -9.20 7.07
N LEU A 718 14.96 -10.08 7.89
CA LEU A 718 15.04 -11.52 7.71
C LEU A 718 13.65 -12.03 7.37
N ILE A 719 13.50 -12.61 6.19
CA ILE A 719 12.20 -13.05 5.66
C ILE A 719 12.26 -14.56 5.47
N VAL A 720 11.26 -15.26 5.97
CA VAL A 720 11.09 -16.70 5.77
C VAL A 720 9.76 -16.92 5.05
N ASN A 721 9.82 -17.47 3.83
CA ASN A 721 8.65 -17.84 3.05
C ASN A 721 8.54 -19.35 2.97
N VAL A 722 7.31 -19.86 3.14
CA VAL A 722 6.99 -21.27 3.02
C VAL A 722 5.79 -21.41 2.09
N ASN A 723 5.95 -22.17 1.01
CA ASN A 723 4.85 -22.53 0.12
C ASN A 723 4.74 -24.06 0.11
N SER A 724 3.60 -24.58 0.46
CA SER A 724 3.38 -26.03 0.57
C SER A 724 2.08 -26.43 -0.12
N ARG A 725 2.18 -27.39 -1.01
CA ARG A 725 1.06 -28.16 -1.56
C ARG A 725 1.23 -29.61 -1.14
N ALA A 726 1.03 -29.84 0.16
CA ALA A 726 1.33 -31.11 0.79
C ALA A 726 0.60 -32.30 0.11
N ASN A 727 -0.59 -32.02 -0.41
CA ASN A 727 -1.39 -32.97 -1.21
C ASN A 727 -2.46 -32.21 -2.01
N LYS A 728 -3.32 -32.91 -2.74
CA LYS A 728 -4.40 -32.33 -3.56
C LYS A 728 -5.46 -31.56 -2.75
N THR A 729 -5.48 -31.74 -1.42
CA THR A 729 -6.50 -31.16 -0.55
C THR A 729 -6.00 -30.02 0.30
N VAL A 730 -4.68 -29.82 0.42
CA VAL A 730 -4.10 -28.80 1.31
C VAL A 730 -3.04 -28.00 0.57
N SER A 731 -3.29 -26.71 0.44
CA SER A 731 -2.32 -25.68 0.01
C SER A 731 -2.13 -24.68 1.15
N LEU A 732 -0.89 -24.37 1.50
CA LEU A 732 -0.55 -23.40 2.54
C LEU A 732 0.58 -22.50 2.06
N THR A 733 0.43 -21.21 2.27
CA THR A 733 1.45 -20.18 1.98
C THR A 733 1.67 -19.37 3.25
N GLY A 734 2.91 -19.27 3.70
CA GLY A 734 3.26 -18.53 4.90
C GLY A 734 4.47 -17.61 4.66
N SER A 735 4.44 -16.46 5.28
CA SER A 735 5.54 -15.50 5.30
C SER A 735 5.74 -14.97 6.72
N TYR A 736 6.98 -14.95 7.16
CA TYR A 736 7.38 -14.29 8.39
C TYR A 736 8.51 -13.31 8.10
N ALA A 737 8.40 -12.08 8.59
CA ALA A 737 9.44 -11.06 8.45
C ALA A 737 9.82 -10.49 9.83
N LEU A 738 11.11 -10.58 10.14
CA LEU A 738 11.75 -9.80 11.21
C LEU A 738 12.36 -8.57 10.57
N ASN A 739 11.86 -7.38 10.95
CA ASN A 739 12.21 -6.12 10.34
C ASN A 739 12.82 -5.17 11.37
N HIS A 740 13.80 -4.38 10.94
CA HIS A 740 14.37 -3.27 11.70
C HIS A 740 14.60 -2.10 10.76
N ALA A 741 13.83 -1.03 10.93
CA ALA A 741 13.92 0.16 10.10
C ALA A 741 14.17 1.41 10.95
N MET A 742 15.19 2.18 10.56
CA MET A 742 15.62 3.42 11.20
C MET A 742 15.61 4.55 10.16
N SER A 743 15.14 5.73 10.55
CA SER A 743 15.13 6.90 9.68
C SER A 743 15.15 8.18 10.49
N ASN A 744 15.58 9.28 9.87
CA ASN A 744 15.44 10.62 10.45
C ASN A 744 14.29 11.43 9.83
N THR A 745 13.44 10.77 9.02
CA THR A 745 12.24 11.34 8.42
C THR A 745 11.22 10.22 8.10
N ASP A 746 9.94 10.56 8.06
CA ASP A 746 8.88 9.72 7.51
C ASP A 746 8.28 10.32 6.21
N GLY A 747 9.05 11.19 5.53
CA GLY A 747 8.68 11.83 4.27
C GLY A 747 8.37 13.32 4.40
N LEU A 748 7.93 13.93 3.28
CA LEU A 748 7.50 15.32 3.25
C LEU A 748 6.29 15.53 4.17
N GLY A 749 6.24 16.73 4.80
CA GLY A 749 5.25 17.04 5.84
C GLY A 749 5.64 16.54 7.23
N THR A 750 6.71 15.76 7.36
CA THR A 750 7.32 15.43 8.65
C THR A 750 8.42 16.45 8.95
N PHE A 751 8.28 17.13 10.07
CA PHE A 751 9.22 18.16 10.51
C PHE A 751 10.03 17.64 11.70
N PRO A 752 11.31 17.99 11.83
CA PRO A 752 12.07 17.74 13.05
C PRO A 752 11.42 18.52 14.21
N ALA A 753 11.53 18.01 15.43
CA ALA A 753 11.00 18.72 16.59
C ALA A 753 11.71 20.06 16.80
N ASN A 754 13.03 20.09 16.61
CA ASN A 754 13.82 21.31 16.59
C ASN A 754 14.40 21.51 15.18
N PRO A 755 14.06 22.59 14.46
CA PRO A 755 14.54 22.85 13.10
C PRO A 755 16.06 22.95 12.96
N TYR A 756 16.76 23.28 14.05
CA TYR A 756 18.22 23.48 14.08
C TYR A 756 19.00 22.29 14.66
N SER A 757 18.31 21.23 15.10
CA SER A 757 18.95 20.06 15.68
C SER A 757 18.39 18.77 15.10
N THR A 758 19.27 17.90 14.70
CA THR A 758 18.94 16.51 14.29
C THR A 758 19.04 15.51 15.44
N ALA A 759 19.33 15.99 16.66
CA ALA A 759 19.40 15.14 17.85
C ALA A 759 18.04 14.44 18.09
N GLY A 760 18.05 13.13 18.22
CA GLY A 760 16.85 12.32 18.42
C GLY A 760 15.96 12.15 17.17
N GLU A 761 16.35 12.69 15.99
CA GLU A 761 15.58 12.49 14.76
C GLU A 761 15.87 11.13 14.13
N TYR A 762 17.11 10.65 14.14
CA TYR A 762 17.45 9.31 13.66
C TYR A 762 17.01 8.25 14.68
N ALA A 763 15.86 7.64 14.42
CA ALA A 763 15.14 6.77 15.35
C ALA A 763 14.32 5.73 14.57
N PRO A 764 13.56 4.84 15.20
CA PRO A 764 12.70 3.90 14.50
C PRO A 764 11.81 4.60 13.48
N ALA A 765 11.82 4.14 12.23
CA ALA A 765 10.91 4.62 11.20
C ALA A 765 9.46 4.23 11.53
N SER A 766 8.47 4.98 11.05
CA SER A 766 7.06 4.63 11.21
C SER A 766 6.73 3.22 10.67
N THR A 767 7.54 2.73 9.72
CA THR A 767 7.45 1.40 9.11
C THR A 767 8.16 0.29 9.91
N ASP A 768 8.79 0.60 11.07
CA ASP A 768 9.49 -0.39 11.91
C ASP A 768 8.53 -1.30 12.67
N VAL A 769 7.70 -2.02 11.95
CA VAL A 769 6.93 -3.14 12.52
C VAL A 769 7.88 -4.33 12.63
N ARG A 770 8.28 -4.64 13.88
CA ARG A 770 9.39 -5.57 14.17
C ARG A 770 9.11 -6.99 13.69
N HIS A 771 7.94 -7.52 13.94
CA HIS A 771 7.51 -8.86 13.57
C HIS A 771 6.24 -8.78 12.74
N ARG A 772 6.24 -9.45 11.59
CA ARG A 772 5.05 -9.67 10.77
C ARG A 772 4.99 -11.12 10.37
N MET A 773 3.81 -11.71 10.45
CA MET A 773 3.53 -13.06 9.98
C MET A 773 2.20 -13.05 9.23
N SER A 774 2.20 -13.64 8.05
CA SER A 774 1.00 -13.95 7.29
C SER A 774 0.98 -15.45 6.97
N LEU A 775 -0.14 -16.11 7.18
CA LEU A 775 -0.35 -17.51 6.85
C LEU A 775 -1.71 -17.65 6.22
N GLY A 776 -1.77 -18.07 4.98
CA GLY A 776 -2.99 -18.31 4.22
C GLY A 776 -2.97 -19.64 3.50
N GLY A 777 -4.09 -20.04 2.93
CA GLY A 777 -4.15 -21.24 2.12
C GLY A 777 -5.56 -21.76 1.91
N SER A 778 -5.63 -22.96 1.38
CA SER A 778 -6.88 -23.64 1.08
C SER A 778 -6.86 -25.10 1.56
N ILE A 779 -7.94 -25.55 2.15
CA ILE A 779 -8.12 -26.91 2.66
C ILE A 779 -9.45 -27.46 2.10
N ASN A 780 -9.35 -28.31 1.10
CA ASN A 780 -10.50 -29.03 0.52
C ASN A 780 -10.83 -30.25 1.36
N ILE A 781 -12.03 -30.31 1.92
CA ILE A 781 -12.52 -31.47 2.65
C ILE A 781 -13.59 -32.23 1.84
N LYS A 782 -13.99 -33.39 2.34
CA LYS A 782 -15.07 -34.16 1.74
C LYS A 782 -16.33 -33.30 1.56
N TRP A 783 -17.18 -33.64 0.58
CA TRP A 783 -18.44 -32.98 0.22
C TRP A 783 -18.28 -31.60 -0.44
N ASN A 784 -17.16 -31.32 -1.11
CA ASN A 784 -16.91 -30.04 -1.79
C ASN A 784 -17.04 -28.84 -0.85
N VAL A 785 -16.45 -28.94 0.32
CA VAL A 785 -16.31 -27.84 1.25
C VAL A 785 -14.85 -27.39 1.26
N LEU A 786 -14.64 -26.12 0.97
CA LEU A 786 -13.34 -25.46 0.96
C LEU A 786 -13.24 -24.54 2.17
N PHE A 787 -12.19 -24.74 2.98
CA PHE A 787 -11.79 -23.82 4.05
C PHE A 787 -10.58 -23.03 3.57
N SER A 788 -10.66 -21.71 3.66
CA SER A 788 -9.57 -20.83 3.26
C SER A 788 -9.25 -19.85 4.40
N PRO A 789 -8.36 -20.22 5.32
CA PRO A 789 -7.90 -19.34 6.41
C PRO A 789 -6.90 -18.31 5.91
N LEU A 790 -6.91 -17.13 6.53
CA LEU A 790 -5.87 -16.11 6.44
C LEU A 790 -5.60 -15.56 7.84
N VAL A 791 -4.38 -15.77 8.32
CA VAL A 791 -3.91 -15.31 9.63
C VAL A 791 -2.86 -14.23 9.43
N ASN A 792 -3.09 -13.04 9.98
CA ASN A 792 -2.13 -11.95 9.98
C ASN A 792 -1.81 -11.55 11.42
N VAL A 793 -0.51 -11.54 11.75
CA VAL A 793 -0.01 -11.13 13.06
C VAL A 793 1.10 -10.11 12.85
N ALA A 794 1.01 -8.98 13.53
CA ALA A 794 2.04 -7.96 13.48
C ALA A 794 2.32 -7.37 14.86
N SER A 795 3.58 -7.06 15.14
CA SER A 795 3.92 -6.26 16.32
C SER A 795 3.48 -4.81 16.11
N GLY A 796 3.31 -4.08 17.21
CA GLY A 796 2.87 -2.69 17.15
C GLY A 796 3.85 -1.78 16.39
N PRO A 797 3.36 -0.85 15.55
CA PRO A 797 4.18 0.17 14.94
C PRO A 797 4.68 1.17 15.98
N PRO A 798 5.80 1.85 15.74
CA PRO A 798 6.20 2.98 16.57
C PRO A 798 5.26 4.17 16.34
N PHE A 799 5.17 5.05 17.34
CA PHE A 799 4.43 6.30 17.26
C PHE A 799 5.15 7.43 17.97
N ASP A 800 4.92 8.66 17.52
CA ASP A 800 5.54 9.85 18.09
C ASP A 800 4.80 10.29 19.37
N ILE A 801 5.58 10.69 20.37
CA ILE A 801 5.05 11.28 21.61
C ILE A 801 5.32 12.78 21.54
N THR A 802 4.25 13.58 21.60
CA THR A 802 4.29 15.03 21.46
C THR A 802 3.78 15.74 22.71
N ALA A 803 4.29 16.96 22.93
CA ALA A 803 3.83 17.82 24.02
C ALA A 803 2.48 18.50 23.73
N GLY A 804 1.95 18.38 22.50
CA GLY A 804 0.67 18.92 22.08
C GLY A 804 0.64 20.46 22.02
N ARG A 805 1.81 21.08 21.82
CA ARG A 805 1.97 22.53 21.71
C ARG A 805 3.20 22.89 20.86
N ASP A 806 3.24 24.13 20.41
CA ASP A 806 4.40 24.69 19.74
C ASP A 806 5.47 25.09 20.79
N ILE A 807 6.57 24.33 20.84
CA ILE A 807 7.66 24.57 21.79
C ILE A 807 8.71 25.54 21.18
N TYR A 808 8.86 25.53 19.85
CA TYR A 808 9.97 26.20 19.18
C TYR A 808 9.55 27.38 18.30
N GLY A 809 8.28 27.80 18.34
CA GLY A 809 7.78 28.91 17.52
C GLY A 809 7.68 28.58 16.02
N THR A 810 7.54 27.30 15.68
CA THR A 810 7.44 26.80 14.30
C THR A 810 6.01 26.81 13.77
N THR A 811 5.05 27.20 14.57
CA THR A 811 3.60 27.07 14.30
C THR A 811 3.09 25.63 14.26
N LEU A 812 3.94 24.65 14.55
CA LEU A 812 3.64 23.22 14.54
C LEU A 812 3.48 22.68 15.97
N PHE A 813 2.59 21.69 16.13
CA PHE A 813 2.35 21.05 17.43
C PHE A 813 3.09 19.71 17.56
N ASN A 814 4.24 19.60 16.92
CA ASN A 814 5.09 18.39 16.86
C ASN A 814 6.24 18.40 17.89
N GLY A 815 6.32 19.41 18.74
CA GLY A 815 7.31 19.49 19.81
C GLY A 815 7.26 18.24 20.69
N ARG A 816 8.42 17.63 20.97
CA ARG A 816 8.52 16.44 21.81
C ARG A 816 8.87 16.82 23.25
N PRO A 817 8.31 16.11 24.25
CA PRO A 817 8.57 16.40 25.65
C PRO A 817 10.00 16.05 26.05
N GLY A 818 10.49 16.70 27.10
CA GLY A 818 11.70 16.33 27.78
C GLY A 818 11.53 15.11 28.67
N ILE A 819 12.61 14.44 28.98
CA ILE A 819 12.69 13.40 30.01
C ILE A 819 13.34 14.05 31.25
N THR A 820 12.63 14.06 32.36
CA THR A 820 13.13 14.57 33.63
C THR A 820 13.22 13.48 34.69
N ALA A 821 14.09 13.66 35.66
CA ALA A 821 14.17 12.80 36.83
C ALA A 821 13.46 13.42 38.05
N ASP A 822 13.06 14.71 37.95
CA ASP A 822 12.41 15.42 39.04
C ASP A 822 10.87 15.29 38.98
N PRO A 823 10.26 14.52 39.87
CA PRO A 823 8.80 14.36 39.90
C PRO A 823 8.08 15.61 40.43
N ASN A 824 8.81 16.53 41.06
CA ASN A 824 8.23 17.74 41.66
C ASN A 824 8.28 18.94 40.69
N LYS A 825 8.89 18.80 39.53
CA LYS A 825 8.92 19.85 38.52
C LYS A 825 7.48 20.18 38.09
N PRO A 826 7.06 21.44 38.16
CA PRO A 826 5.70 21.80 37.76
C PRO A 826 5.36 21.42 36.34
N GLY A 827 4.25 20.72 36.15
CA GLY A 827 3.76 20.35 34.85
C GLY A 827 4.25 19.03 34.30
N VAL A 828 5.13 18.33 34.98
CA VAL A 828 5.60 17.00 34.60
C VAL A 828 4.45 15.98 34.65
N ILE A 829 4.37 15.13 33.62
CA ILE A 829 3.33 14.12 33.50
C ILE A 829 3.99 12.73 33.67
N GLN A 830 3.53 12.00 34.70
CA GLN A 830 3.94 10.61 34.89
C GLN A 830 3.28 9.72 33.85
N THR A 831 4.08 9.01 33.07
CA THR A 831 3.61 8.11 32.03
C THR A 831 4.29 6.74 32.10
N VAL A 832 3.82 5.78 31.30
CA VAL A 832 4.52 4.49 31.14
C VAL A 832 5.89 4.63 30.48
N TYR A 833 6.19 5.79 29.90
CA TYR A 833 7.46 6.13 29.25
C TYR A 833 8.40 6.94 30.18
N GLY A 834 8.01 7.15 31.42
CA GLY A 834 8.75 7.93 32.44
C GLY A 834 8.07 9.24 32.76
N LEU A 835 8.82 10.10 33.46
CA LEU A 835 8.43 11.46 33.77
C LEU A 835 8.69 12.33 32.53
N LEU A 836 7.62 12.82 31.90
CA LEU A 836 7.67 13.62 30.68
C LEU A 836 7.33 15.08 31.00
N ASP A 837 8.22 15.98 30.59
CA ASP A 837 8.03 17.41 30.70
C ASP A 837 7.52 18.00 29.38
N PRO A 838 6.27 18.50 29.30
CA PRO A 838 5.77 19.20 28.11
C PRO A 838 6.48 20.54 27.85
N ASN A 839 7.25 21.05 28.83
CA ASN A 839 8.00 22.31 28.80
C ASN A 839 9.50 22.06 29.03
N PRO A 840 10.18 21.32 28.09
CA PRO A 840 11.56 20.96 28.33
C PRO A 840 12.46 22.21 28.44
N THR A 841 13.35 22.17 29.42
CA THR A 841 14.45 23.14 29.47
C THR A 841 15.55 22.77 28.46
N PRO A 842 16.43 23.71 28.06
CA PRO A 842 17.51 23.42 27.12
C PRO A 842 18.43 22.25 27.53
N ASP A 843 18.55 22.00 28.84
CA ASP A 843 19.41 20.95 29.40
C ASP A 843 18.71 19.57 29.43
N GLU A 844 17.41 19.53 29.24
CA GLU A 844 16.67 18.27 29.27
C GLU A 844 16.81 17.51 27.96
N ARG A 845 17.00 16.20 28.12
CA ARG A 845 17.01 15.30 26.96
C ARG A 845 15.60 15.18 26.38
N ILE A 846 15.42 15.64 25.14
CA ILE A 846 14.17 15.47 24.40
C ILE A 846 13.99 14.00 23.98
N LEU A 847 12.76 13.49 24.02
CA LEU A 847 12.43 12.19 23.48
C LEU A 847 12.82 12.10 22.00
N HIS A 848 13.34 10.96 21.57
CA HIS A 848 13.58 10.73 20.15
C HIS A 848 12.25 10.49 19.40
N ARG A 849 12.28 10.68 18.08
CA ARG A 849 11.16 10.42 17.19
C ARG A 849 10.67 8.98 17.33
N ASN A 850 9.36 8.78 17.18
CA ASN A 850 8.74 7.44 17.22
C ASN A 850 9.13 6.60 18.45
N TYR A 851 9.21 7.27 19.63
CA TYR A 851 9.62 6.64 20.89
C TYR A 851 8.65 5.58 21.39
N GLY A 852 7.36 5.85 21.26
CA GLY A 852 6.30 4.94 21.71
C GLY A 852 6.18 3.71 20.81
N ARG A 853 5.71 2.62 21.38
CA ARG A 853 5.33 1.40 20.64
C ARG A 853 3.84 1.12 20.85
N GLY A 854 3.11 1.01 19.77
CA GLY A 854 1.71 0.61 19.77
C GLY A 854 1.56 -0.89 20.10
N PRO A 855 0.33 -1.34 20.38
CA PRO A 855 0.02 -2.74 20.55
C PRO A 855 0.15 -3.51 19.23
N GLY A 856 0.40 -4.81 19.33
CA GLY A 856 0.37 -5.70 18.18
C GLY A 856 -1.05 -5.96 17.68
N THR A 857 -1.15 -6.46 16.47
CA THR A 857 -2.42 -6.84 15.83
C THR A 857 -2.46 -8.33 15.52
N ILE A 858 -3.64 -8.94 15.69
CA ILE A 858 -3.92 -10.33 15.32
C ILE A 858 -5.24 -10.35 14.58
N SER A 859 -5.24 -10.78 13.33
CA SER A 859 -6.44 -10.98 12.53
C SER A 859 -6.46 -12.40 12.00
N VAL A 860 -7.56 -13.10 12.24
CA VAL A 860 -7.82 -14.42 11.66
C VAL A 860 -9.11 -14.30 10.84
N ASN A 861 -8.96 -14.37 9.53
CA ASN A 861 -10.06 -14.40 8.59
C ASN A 861 -10.26 -15.84 8.11
N MET A 862 -11.47 -16.21 7.80
CA MET A 862 -11.82 -17.55 7.35
C MET A 862 -12.91 -17.48 6.30
N HIS A 863 -12.69 -18.11 5.15
CA HIS A 863 -13.73 -18.35 4.16
C HIS A 863 -14.11 -19.82 4.19
N VAL A 864 -15.39 -20.09 4.24
CA VAL A 864 -15.95 -21.45 4.16
C VAL A 864 -16.90 -21.50 2.97
N THR A 865 -16.50 -22.21 1.93
CA THR A 865 -17.27 -22.32 0.68
C THR A 865 -17.82 -23.73 0.52
N LYS A 866 -19.12 -23.83 0.30
CA LYS A 866 -19.80 -25.06 -0.11
C LYS A 866 -20.21 -24.94 -1.58
N ALA A 867 -19.66 -25.80 -2.44
CA ALA A 867 -20.05 -25.86 -3.86
C ALA A 867 -21.02 -27.03 -4.10
N VAL A 868 -22.11 -26.72 -4.81
CA VAL A 868 -23.12 -27.68 -5.24
C VAL A 868 -23.18 -27.67 -6.76
N LYS A 869 -22.83 -28.79 -7.37
CA LYS A 869 -22.89 -28.98 -8.82
C LYS A 869 -24.32 -29.29 -9.27
N LEU A 870 -24.85 -28.53 -10.22
CA LEU A 870 -26.23 -28.59 -10.73
C LEU A 870 -26.28 -28.93 -12.22
N GLY A 871 -27.40 -29.37 -12.71
CA GLY A 871 -27.66 -29.70 -14.11
C GLY A 871 -27.60 -31.17 -14.46
N PRO A 872 -27.94 -31.52 -15.71
CA PRO A 872 -27.99 -32.93 -16.16
C PRO A 872 -26.62 -33.58 -16.13
N ARG A 873 -26.58 -34.87 -15.84
CA ARG A 873 -25.34 -35.65 -16.03
C ARG A 873 -25.14 -35.86 -17.53
N PRO A 874 -23.91 -35.64 -18.06
CA PRO A 874 -23.62 -35.99 -19.44
C PRO A 874 -23.93 -37.46 -19.67
N THR A 875 -24.75 -37.74 -20.66
CA THR A 875 -25.03 -39.13 -21.10
C THR A 875 -23.77 -39.74 -21.67
N GLU A 876 -23.46 -41.00 -21.33
CA GLU A 876 -22.27 -41.76 -21.73
C GLU A 876 -22.08 -41.95 -23.29
N ALA A 877 -22.99 -41.40 -24.10
CA ALA A 877 -23.04 -41.61 -25.53
C ALA A 877 -22.00 -40.83 -26.36
N ALA A 878 -21.18 -39.97 -25.78
CA ALA A 878 -20.21 -39.13 -26.50
C ALA A 878 -18.74 -39.47 -26.29
N GLN A 879 -18.44 -40.59 -25.58
CA GLN A 879 -17.04 -41.03 -25.40
C GLN A 879 -16.90 -42.55 -25.73
N GLY A 880 -16.71 -42.82 -27.00
CA GLY A 880 -16.22 -44.14 -27.42
C GLY A 880 -14.77 -44.31 -26.99
N GLY A 881 -14.49 -45.15 -26.01
CA GLY A 881 -13.11 -45.57 -25.72
C GLY A 881 -12.81 -45.77 -24.26
N SER A 882 -12.68 -47.07 -23.87
CA SER A 882 -11.91 -47.63 -22.76
C SER A 882 -12.30 -47.24 -21.31
N ARG A 883 -12.89 -48.19 -20.63
CA ARG A 883 -13.06 -48.22 -19.15
C ARG A 883 -11.71 -48.24 -18.45
N SER A 884 -11.33 -47.18 -17.79
CA SER A 884 -10.36 -47.22 -16.71
C SER A 884 -11.12 -47.04 -15.37
N SER A 885 -10.94 -48.00 -14.48
CA SER A 885 -11.53 -48.09 -13.17
C SER A 885 -10.89 -47.08 -12.17
N GLY A 886 -11.18 -45.83 -12.33
CA GLY A 886 -10.88 -44.75 -11.38
C GLY A 886 -12.07 -43.82 -11.40
N GLY A 887 -12.81 -43.69 -10.28
CA GLY A 887 -14.07 -42.96 -10.17
C GLY A 887 -13.92 -41.52 -10.66
N SER A 888 -14.23 -41.26 -11.94
CA SER A 888 -14.32 -39.92 -12.48
C SER A 888 -15.61 -39.28 -12.02
N GLU A 889 -15.48 -38.16 -11.30
CA GLU A 889 -16.62 -37.36 -10.86
C GLU A 889 -17.38 -36.79 -12.06
N VAL A 890 -18.68 -37.01 -12.10
CA VAL A 890 -19.55 -36.63 -13.23
C VAL A 890 -19.62 -35.10 -13.35
N LYS A 891 -19.20 -34.55 -14.48
CA LYS A 891 -19.27 -33.12 -14.81
C LYS A 891 -20.70 -32.63 -14.95
N ARG A 892 -21.07 -31.61 -14.20
CA ARG A 892 -22.34 -30.88 -14.37
C ARG A 892 -22.05 -29.45 -14.85
N PRO A 893 -22.89 -28.87 -15.73
CA PRO A 893 -22.61 -27.58 -16.36
C PRO A 893 -22.68 -26.39 -15.40
N TYR A 894 -23.40 -26.51 -14.29
CA TYR A 894 -23.66 -25.37 -13.38
C TYR A 894 -23.13 -25.66 -11.98
N THR A 895 -22.69 -24.57 -11.30
CA THR A 895 -22.26 -24.68 -9.89
C THR A 895 -22.89 -23.54 -9.09
N LEU A 896 -23.55 -23.87 -7.99
CA LEU A 896 -23.96 -22.93 -6.96
C LEU A 896 -22.99 -23.00 -5.80
N SER A 897 -22.30 -21.93 -5.49
CA SER A 897 -21.40 -21.83 -4.34
C SER A 897 -21.99 -20.90 -3.30
N ILE A 898 -22.01 -21.35 -2.05
CA ILE A 898 -22.35 -20.52 -0.90
C ILE A 898 -21.09 -20.37 -0.06
N THR A 899 -20.66 -19.15 0.15
CA THR A 899 -19.47 -18.83 0.93
C THR A 899 -19.88 -18.01 2.15
N MET A 900 -19.37 -18.40 3.31
CA MET A 900 -19.38 -17.59 4.52
C MET A 900 -17.98 -17.02 4.71
N GLU A 901 -17.86 -15.71 4.62
CA GLU A 901 -16.65 -14.97 4.96
C GLU A 901 -16.76 -14.48 6.40
N MET A 902 -15.72 -14.76 7.18
CA MET A 902 -15.62 -14.38 8.59
C MET A 902 -14.35 -13.56 8.77
N VAL A 903 -14.50 -12.25 8.98
CA VAL A 903 -13.38 -11.33 9.22
C VAL A 903 -13.19 -11.21 10.73
N ASN A 904 -11.94 -11.34 11.18
CA ASN A 904 -11.55 -11.30 12.59
C ASN A 904 -12.40 -12.28 13.45
N ILE A 905 -12.42 -13.56 13.05
CA ILE A 905 -13.25 -14.59 13.69
C ILE A 905 -13.00 -14.73 15.20
N LEU A 906 -11.77 -14.44 15.65
CA LEU A 906 -11.40 -14.46 17.06
C LEU A 906 -12.02 -13.31 17.86
N ASN A 907 -12.61 -12.34 17.18
CA ASN A 907 -13.11 -11.10 17.78
C ASN A 907 -12.04 -10.38 18.63
N HIS A 908 -10.77 -10.47 18.19
CA HIS A 908 -9.66 -9.83 18.86
C HIS A 908 -9.70 -8.31 18.59
N THR A 909 -9.58 -7.50 19.65
CA THR A 909 -9.48 -6.06 19.50
C THR A 909 -8.11 -5.68 18.97
N ASN A 910 -8.07 -5.15 17.74
CA ASN A 910 -6.86 -4.61 17.14
C ASN A 910 -6.92 -3.09 17.23
N PRO A 911 -6.18 -2.45 18.15
CA PRO A 911 -6.20 -1.01 18.29
C PRO A 911 -5.63 -0.29 17.08
N GLY A 912 -6.21 0.83 16.71
CA GLY A 912 -5.72 1.72 15.67
C GLY A 912 -4.52 2.56 16.12
N PRO A 913 -4.25 3.69 15.44
CA PRO A 913 -3.16 4.59 15.82
C PRO A 913 -3.29 5.05 17.28
N ILE A 914 -2.17 5.03 18.00
CA ILE A 914 -2.10 5.45 19.39
C ILE A 914 -1.99 6.97 19.44
N ILE A 915 -2.74 7.58 20.35
CA ILE A 915 -2.72 9.01 20.60
C ILE A 915 -1.45 9.36 21.39
N GLY A 916 -0.51 10.03 20.72
CA GLY A 916 0.80 10.37 21.26
C GLY A 916 0.90 11.73 21.95
N ASN A 917 -0.16 12.55 21.92
CA ASN A 917 -0.18 13.83 22.61
C ASN A 917 -0.32 13.61 24.13
N ILE A 918 0.72 13.98 24.93
CA ILE A 918 0.72 13.74 26.39
C ILE A 918 -0.31 14.59 27.13
N THR A 919 -0.82 15.66 26.54
CA THR A 919 -1.87 16.49 27.15
C THR A 919 -3.28 16.01 26.83
N SER A 920 -3.40 14.96 26.01
CA SER A 920 -4.70 14.36 25.69
C SER A 920 -5.19 13.46 26.83
N PRO A 921 -6.49 13.49 27.18
CA PRO A 921 -7.08 12.51 28.09
C PRO A 921 -6.95 11.06 27.60
N LEU A 922 -6.79 10.88 26.30
CA LEU A 922 -6.64 9.57 25.64
C LEU A 922 -5.17 9.21 25.33
N PHE A 923 -4.20 9.90 25.94
CA PHE A 923 -2.78 9.60 25.72
C PHE A 923 -2.46 8.11 25.95
N GLY A 924 -1.69 7.52 25.05
CA GLY A 924 -1.31 6.11 25.12
C GLY A 924 -2.41 5.11 24.73
N ARG A 925 -3.58 5.59 24.31
CA ARG A 925 -4.72 4.76 23.89
C ARG A 925 -5.05 4.99 22.42
N ALA A 926 -5.72 4.03 21.82
CA ALA A 926 -6.39 4.22 20.54
C ALA A 926 -7.85 4.62 20.78
N ASN A 927 -8.45 5.37 19.88
CA ASN A 927 -9.87 5.70 19.90
C ASN A 927 -10.69 5.02 18.82
N GLN A 928 -10.06 4.15 18.04
CA GLN A 928 -10.67 3.37 16.96
C GLN A 928 -9.89 2.08 16.71
N PRO A 929 -10.47 1.05 16.05
CA PRO A 929 -9.73 -0.16 15.69
C PRO A 929 -8.66 0.10 14.62
N ALA A 930 -7.69 -0.81 14.52
CA ALA A 930 -6.78 -0.89 13.39
C ALA A 930 -7.53 -1.40 12.14
N GLY A 931 -7.12 -0.90 10.98
CA GLY A 931 -7.74 -1.22 9.70
C GLY A 931 -8.78 -0.19 9.30
N GLY A 932 -9.16 -0.18 8.02
CA GLY A 932 -10.12 0.76 7.47
C GLY A 932 -9.51 2.05 6.94
N GLY A 933 -8.21 2.08 6.73
CA GLY A 933 -7.58 3.05 5.82
C GLY A 933 -7.71 2.57 4.38
N GLY A 934 -8.94 2.33 3.90
CA GLY A 934 -9.18 2.07 2.48
C GLY A 934 -8.73 3.27 1.64
N PHE A 935 -8.54 3.05 0.35
CA PHE A 935 -8.04 4.04 -0.65
C PHE A 935 -8.81 5.38 -0.66
N ALA A 936 -9.96 5.45 -0.01
CA ALA A 936 -10.79 6.64 0.11
C ALA A 936 -11.04 7.07 1.58
N GLY A 937 -10.23 6.60 2.54
CA GLY A 937 -10.38 6.97 3.95
C GLY A 937 -11.59 6.32 4.64
N PHE A 938 -12.05 5.19 4.13
CA PHE A 938 -13.16 4.45 4.73
C PHE A 938 -12.64 3.56 5.85
N SER A 939 -13.00 3.90 7.06
CA SER A 939 -12.92 2.98 8.16
C SER A 939 -14.15 2.08 8.13
N GLU A 940 -14.01 0.80 7.79
CA GLU A 940 -15.05 -0.19 8.05
C GLU A 940 -15.07 -0.58 9.54
N ALA A 941 -14.88 0.39 10.40
CA ALA A 941 -14.69 0.23 11.82
C ALA A 941 -15.99 -0.03 12.61
N ALA A 942 -17.11 -0.22 11.93
CA ALA A 942 -18.39 -0.44 12.58
C ALA A 942 -18.40 -1.66 13.50
N ASN A 943 -17.68 -2.70 13.11
CA ASN A 943 -17.74 -4.01 13.78
C ASN A 943 -16.33 -4.56 14.02
N ASN A 944 -16.14 -5.24 15.15
CA ASN A 944 -14.87 -5.90 15.47
C ASN A 944 -14.73 -7.23 14.72
N ARG A 945 -15.77 -8.11 14.79
CA ARG A 945 -15.89 -9.31 13.96
C ARG A 945 -17.04 -9.13 12.99
N ARG A 946 -16.82 -9.45 11.70
CA ARG A 946 -17.84 -9.41 10.65
C ARG A 946 -18.09 -10.79 10.09
N LEU A 947 -19.34 -11.04 9.72
CA LEU A 947 -19.78 -12.23 9.00
C LEU A 947 -20.49 -11.79 7.73
N GLU A 948 -20.05 -12.32 6.58
CA GLU A 948 -20.62 -12.03 5.28
C GLU A 948 -21.04 -13.32 4.60
N LEU A 949 -22.19 -13.31 3.95
CA LEU A 949 -22.71 -14.46 3.21
C LEU A 949 -22.72 -14.12 1.72
N GLN A 950 -22.10 -14.97 0.91
CA GLN A 950 -22.09 -14.87 -0.54
C GLN A 950 -22.82 -16.08 -1.14
N ALA A 951 -23.66 -15.80 -2.13
CA ALA A 951 -24.19 -16.81 -3.05
C ALA A 951 -23.68 -16.52 -4.46
N ARG A 952 -23.07 -17.50 -5.11
CA ARG A 952 -22.52 -17.38 -6.48
C ARG A 952 -23.02 -18.51 -7.34
N PHE A 953 -23.50 -18.18 -8.51
CA PHE A 953 -23.89 -19.16 -9.54
C PHE A 953 -22.91 -19.07 -10.71
N THR A 954 -22.35 -20.20 -11.13
CA THR A 954 -21.39 -20.25 -12.27
C THR A 954 -21.92 -21.20 -13.33
N PHE A 955 -21.84 -20.77 -14.60
CA PHE A 955 -22.28 -21.53 -15.79
C PHE A 955 -21.25 -21.44 -16.93
#